data_10aceb47959590a42ff9dd3f98514360
#
_entry.id   10aceb47959590a42ff9dd3f98514360
#
_cell.length_a   1.000
_cell.length_b   1.000
_cell.length_c   1.000
_cell.angle_alpha   90.00
_cell.angle_beta   90.00
_cell.angle_gamma   90.00
#
_symmetry.space_group_name_H-M   'P 1'
#
loop_
_entity.id
_entity.type
_entity.pdbx_description
1 polymer ?
#
loop_
_entity_poly.entity_id
_entity_poly.type
_entity_poly.pdbx_seq_one_letter_code
_entity_poly.pdbx_strand_id
1 'polypeptide(L)'
;MMKLAKILLLFFCLLGQQTTKAQKMYQWELFPSYHNALKTVCSKEKVYALCNGNLLSYKTADQEVYRYDKTNLLNGFKISFIKYNKTVDKLIIVYADGNIDLMTDNETVVNIPQYKNKLINNKEIYGVNITGKYAYLATGFGIVVLDMQQNIIENTYILDFKVNATAIYNNKVYAATERGIYFAELDKNLMDKKSWQNLSGHYFTELMVFDNILFGNNTRASLFVLNEKNKTFDATDFKLINAWQITDGMMMAANSQNIYIFKNANEWNTIKQNNALQDIDYKNGVFWGASGYEGLKPYRINSDNQMEAVGEAIIPNSPVRDYANFINFAGNRLLVVGGNLNYNGVNYEGTVMYYDDNKWTNFQDGQAISDKTGLPYINTVNIAQDPRDENHHFVTSARLGMYEFLNGEMVRHYTCDNSRINSILPFDVERKKYVSTSGAMYDNQNNMWFINNQVDTIINVIKADGSWVKIYDEKIKGYPTFDFIMMDRKGRVWLNSRRHSQGIYMLDFNGTIEDTSDDESYFRASITNQDGKTYAPFGFYCMTEDQNGEIWIGTDVGLFVISNPDEFKNNNFVYTQIKVPRNDGTNYADYLLNNTNVTCIAVDGANRKWIGTTNGVYLVSADGMETIHHFTMENSPLISNSINSIAINHDNGQVMIATDKGLVAYNNDAAKPQESMEKSNVKAYPNPVKPEYNGYITIKGLTQNSCVKITSSNGQLIHEGVSNGGIYTWNGRNKQGKRVASGAYSVMATTENGKESVVTKIIIIR
;
A
#
# COMPACT_ATOMS: atom_id res chain seq x y z
N MET A 1 -27.39 -1.52 50.03
CA MET A 1 -27.73 -0.77 48.79
C MET A 1 -26.71 0.32 48.43
N MET A 2 -26.20 1.16 49.34
CA MET A 2 -25.24 2.21 48.98
C MET A 2 -23.85 1.73 48.50
N LYS A 3 -23.35 0.55 48.90
CA LYS A 3 -22.08 0.00 48.43
C LYS A 3 -22.18 -0.58 46.99
N LEU A 4 -23.33 -1.17 46.63
CA LEU A 4 -23.58 -1.65 45.27
C LEU A 4 -23.71 -0.51 44.25
N ALA A 5 -24.32 0.61 44.65
CA ALA A 5 -24.48 1.79 43.79
C ALA A 5 -23.12 2.46 43.49
N LYS A 6 -22.16 2.47 44.43
CA LYS A 6 -20.81 2.99 44.20
C LYS A 6 -19.96 2.08 43.29
N ILE A 7 -20.13 0.77 43.35
CA ILE A 7 -19.46 -0.19 42.47
C ILE A 7 -20.04 -0.10 41.06
N LEU A 8 -21.37 0.06 40.89
CA LEU A 8 -21.98 0.28 39.59
C LEU A 8 -21.56 1.63 38.98
N LEU A 9 -21.42 2.71 39.77
CA LEU A 9 -20.94 4.01 39.28
C LEU A 9 -19.46 3.96 38.87
N LEU A 10 -18.60 3.18 39.56
CA LEU A 10 -17.20 2.94 39.13
C LEU A 10 -17.12 2.09 37.86
N PHE A 11 -18.03 1.12 37.67
CA PHE A 11 -18.07 0.31 36.45
C PHE A 11 -18.61 1.12 35.24
N PHE A 12 -19.55 2.05 35.45
CA PHE A 12 -20.04 2.95 34.39
C PHE A 12 -19.00 4.02 34.01
N CYS A 13 -18.11 4.43 34.91
CA CYS A 13 -16.98 5.33 34.61
C CYS A 13 -15.83 4.64 33.86
N LEU A 14 -15.74 3.30 33.92
CA LEU A 14 -14.73 2.52 33.18
C LEU A 14 -15.17 2.11 31.76
N LEU A 15 -16.46 2.17 31.46
CA LEU A 15 -17.01 1.85 30.14
C LEU A 15 -17.16 3.05 29.19
N GLY A 16 -16.74 4.24 29.60
CA GLY A 16 -16.94 5.50 28.85
C GLY A 16 -15.70 6.24 28.41
N GLN A 17 -14.50 5.67 28.51
CA GLN A 17 -13.30 6.27 27.91
C GLN A 17 -12.90 5.49 26.65
N GLN A 18 -13.65 5.65 25.58
CA GLN A 18 -13.02 5.65 24.27
C GLN A 18 -12.05 6.84 24.27
N THR A 19 -10.79 6.56 24.56
CA THR A 19 -9.71 7.51 24.27
C THR A 19 -9.60 7.62 22.75
N THR A 20 -10.38 8.50 22.17
CA THR A 20 -10.13 8.95 20.81
C THR A 20 -8.71 9.53 20.84
N LYS A 21 -7.73 8.76 20.36
CA LYS A 21 -6.38 9.28 20.15
C LYS A 21 -6.52 10.49 19.25
N ALA A 22 -6.05 11.65 19.71
CA ALA A 22 -6.05 12.85 18.89
C ALA A 22 -5.28 12.53 17.59
N GLN A 23 -5.94 12.70 16.45
CA GLN A 23 -5.33 12.51 15.14
C GLN A 23 -4.15 13.49 15.02
N LYS A 24 -2.97 12.97 14.78
CA LYS A 24 -1.77 13.78 14.61
C LYS A 24 -1.74 14.31 13.18
N MET A 25 -2.04 15.60 12.99
CA MET A 25 -2.02 16.26 11.68
C MET A 25 -0.65 16.18 10.99
N TYR A 26 -0.67 16.13 9.67
CA TYR A 26 0.52 16.07 8.78
C TYR A 26 1.40 14.86 9.01
N GLN A 27 0.86 13.78 9.57
CA GLN A 27 1.56 12.52 9.77
C GLN A 27 1.14 11.48 8.73
N TRP A 28 2.11 10.65 8.38
CA TRP A 28 1.95 9.50 7.51
C TRP A 28 1.79 8.24 8.33
N GLU A 29 1.03 7.29 7.79
CA GLU A 29 0.89 5.94 8.32
C GLU A 29 0.98 4.96 7.14
N LEU A 30 1.72 3.85 7.32
CA LEU A 30 1.81 2.79 6.34
C LEU A 30 0.94 1.61 6.76
N PHE A 31 0.35 0.93 5.76
CA PHE A 31 -0.44 -0.28 5.96
C PHE A 31 0.19 -1.47 5.21
N PRO A 32 1.35 -1.96 5.67
CA PRO A 32 2.00 -3.11 5.05
C PRO A 32 1.24 -4.40 5.35
N SER A 33 1.26 -5.33 4.39
CA SER A 33 0.79 -6.70 4.60
C SER A 33 1.83 -7.50 5.37
N TYR A 34 1.39 -8.18 6.43
CA TYR A 34 2.22 -9.15 7.17
C TYR A 34 1.81 -10.59 6.93
N HIS A 35 0.98 -10.82 5.93
CA HIS A 35 0.71 -12.13 5.38
C HIS A 35 1.88 -12.59 4.50
N ASN A 36 1.98 -13.91 4.24
CA ASN A 36 3.01 -14.51 3.40
C ASN A 36 4.44 -14.35 3.94
N ALA A 37 4.73 -14.98 5.08
CA ALA A 37 6.06 -15.03 5.68
C ALA A 37 7.02 -15.84 4.80
N LEU A 38 8.10 -15.20 4.33
CA LEU A 38 9.07 -15.76 3.40
C LEU A 38 10.44 -16.07 4.02
N LYS A 39 10.81 -15.31 5.06
CA LYS A 39 12.08 -15.49 5.79
C LYS A 39 11.84 -15.35 7.28
N THR A 40 12.61 -16.08 8.08
CA THR A 40 12.65 -15.96 9.53
C THR A 40 14.08 -15.95 10.04
N VAL A 41 14.32 -15.16 11.09
CA VAL A 41 15.64 -15.00 11.68
C VAL A 41 15.52 -14.83 13.19
N CYS A 42 16.18 -15.66 13.97
CA CYS A 42 16.23 -15.60 15.43
C CYS A 42 17.39 -14.73 15.91
N SER A 43 17.11 -13.75 16.76
CA SER A 43 18.07 -12.98 17.54
C SER A 43 18.14 -13.50 18.99
N LYS A 44 18.84 -12.76 19.86
CA LYS A 44 18.88 -13.10 21.29
C LYS A 44 17.48 -13.01 21.94
N GLU A 45 16.71 -11.98 21.64
CA GLU A 45 15.43 -11.70 22.30
C GLU A 45 14.22 -11.97 21.41
N LYS A 46 14.35 -11.72 20.09
CA LYS A 46 13.24 -11.68 19.14
C LYS A 46 13.36 -12.75 18.07
N VAL A 47 12.24 -13.05 17.44
CA VAL A 47 12.16 -13.76 16.17
C VAL A 47 11.64 -12.78 15.14
N TYR A 48 12.44 -12.50 14.12
CA TYR A 48 12.08 -11.63 13.03
C TYR A 48 11.47 -12.43 11.89
N ALA A 49 10.44 -11.88 11.25
CA ALA A 49 9.88 -12.43 10.01
C ALA A 49 9.80 -11.36 8.93
N LEU A 50 10.18 -11.75 7.72
CA LEU A 50 10.04 -10.95 6.51
C LEU A 50 8.82 -11.45 5.72
N CYS A 51 7.80 -10.60 5.62
CA CYS A 51 6.53 -10.88 4.97
C CYS A 51 6.39 -9.98 3.73
N ASN A 52 6.61 -10.54 2.53
CA ASN A 52 6.54 -9.77 1.27
C ASN A 52 7.41 -8.48 1.22
N GLY A 53 8.50 -8.44 1.97
CA GLY A 53 9.35 -7.25 2.07
C GLY A 53 9.01 -6.33 3.23
N ASN A 54 8.07 -6.70 4.10
CA ASN A 54 7.71 -6.01 5.33
C ASN A 54 8.24 -6.77 6.56
N LEU A 55 8.72 -6.06 7.56
CA LEU A 55 9.38 -6.64 8.72
C LEU A 55 8.49 -6.61 9.96
N LEU A 56 8.34 -7.76 10.59
CA LEU A 56 7.82 -7.86 11.95
C LEU A 56 8.81 -8.58 12.86
N SER A 57 8.68 -8.42 14.15
CA SER A 57 9.30 -9.30 15.14
C SER A 57 8.31 -9.76 16.20
N TYR A 58 8.58 -10.92 16.74
CA TYR A 58 7.89 -11.50 17.88
C TYR A 58 8.86 -11.66 19.04
N LYS A 59 8.58 -11.01 20.16
CA LYS A 59 9.38 -11.13 21.37
C LYS A 59 8.82 -12.27 22.23
N THR A 60 9.61 -13.33 22.36
CA THR A 60 9.14 -14.59 22.97
C THR A 60 8.87 -14.48 24.46
N ALA A 61 9.48 -13.51 25.17
CA ALA A 61 9.35 -13.34 26.61
C ALA A 61 7.99 -12.76 27.04
N ASP A 62 7.47 -11.79 26.29
CA ASP A 62 6.22 -11.08 26.58
C ASP A 62 5.12 -11.35 25.54
N GLN A 63 5.42 -12.15 24.52
CA GLN A 63 4.51 -12.51 23.42
C GLN A 63 4.01 -11.31 22.61
N GLU A 64 4.80 -10.24 22.56
CA GLU A 64 4.45 -9.03 21.82
C GLU A 64 4.95 -9.08 20.38
N VAL A 65 4.12 -8.54 19.47
CA VAL A 65 4.44 -8.37 18.06
C VAL A 65 4.76 -6.92 17.76
N TYR A 66 5.94 -6.68 17.20
CA TYR A 66 6.40 -5.36 16.78
C TYR A 66 6.40 -5.30 15.24
N ARG A 67 5.97 -4.17 14.70
CA ARG A 67 5.93 -3.89 13.25
C ARG A 67 6.87 -2.75 12.94
N TYR A 68 7.66 -2.91 11.88
CA TYR A 68 8.70 -1.96 11.52
C TYR A 68 8.51 -1.46 10.10
N ASP A 69 8.45 -0.15 9.93
CA ASP A 69 8.32 0.51 8.65
C ASP A 69 9.00 1.89 8.62
N LYS A 70 8.93 2.58 7.48
CA LYS A 70 9.55 3.89 7.26
C LYS A 70 8.96 5.01 8.12
N THR A 71 7.76 4.84 8.69
CA THR A 71 7.11 5.88 9.52
C THR A 71 7.48 5.78 10.99
N ASN A 72 8.04 4.65 11.42
CA ASN A 72 8.38 4.45 12.83
C ASN A 72 9.88 4.25 13.10
N LEU A 73 10.60 3.44 12.35
CA LEU A 73 11.99 3.10 12.68
C LEU A 73 12.91 2.93 11.47
N LEU A 74 12.43 2.36 10.36
CA LEU A 74 13.26 1.97 9.22
C LEU A 74 13.55 3.14 8.27
N ASN A 75 14.66 3.06 7.54
CA ASN A 75 15.08 4.09 6.57
C ASN A 75 14.79 3.74 5.11
N GLY A 76 14.09 2.64 4.85
CA GLY A 76 13.76 2.19 3.51
C GLY A 76 12.41 1.48 3.44
N PHE A 77 12.08 1.06 2.24
CA PHE A 77 10.87 0.30 1.92
C PHE A 77 11.23 -0.91 1.06
N LYS A 78 10.45 -2.00 1.18
CA LYS A 78 10.66 -3.27 0.48
C LYS A 78 12.02 -3.90 0.79
N ILE A 79 12.04 -4.66 1.87
CA ILE A 79 13.23 -5.38 2.34
C ILE A 79 13.46 -6.61 1.45
N SER A 80 14.69 -6.79 0.98
CA SER A 80 15.12 -7.94 0.19
C SER A 80 15.77 -9.02 1.03
N PHE A 81 16.57 -8.63 2.04
CA PHE A 81 17.26 -9.56 2.92
C PHE A 81 17.24 -9.11 4.36
N ILE A 82 17.13 -10.09 5.25
CA ILE A 82 17.40 -9.95 6.68
C ILE A 82 18.37 -11.07 7.09
N LYS A 83 19.38 -10.75 7.90
CA LYS A 83 20.24 -11.72 8.57
C LYS A 83 20.72 -11.18 9.92
N TYR A 84 20.79 -12.04 10.93
CA TYR A 84 21.29 -11.65 12.24
C TYR A 84 22.75 -12.06 12.43
N ASN A 85 23.56 -11.10 12.84
CA ASN A 85 24.96 -11.33 13.20
C ASN A 85 25.09 -11.52 14.71
N LYS A 86 25.25 -12.77 15.15
CA LYS A 86 25.41 -13.15 16.56
C LYS A 86 26.70 -12.60 17.20
N THR A 87 27.74 -12.27 16.40
CA THR A 87 29.02 -11.76 16.89
C THR A 87 28.91 -10.32 17.39
N VAL A 88 28.10 -9.49 16.73
CA VAL A 88 27.95 -8.06 17.03
C VAL A 88 26.53 -7.68 17.49
N ASP A 89 25.65 -8.68 17.65
CA ASP A 89 24.25 -8.53 18.07
C ASP A 89 23.44 -7.53 17.24
N LYS A 90 23.54 -7.66 15.90
CA LYS A 90 22.84 -6.78 14.96
C LYS A 90 22.15 -7.55 13.85
N LEU A 91 20.93 -7.15 13.54
CA LEU A 91 20.22 -7.52 12.33
C LEU A 91 20.64 -6.60 11.19
N ILE A 92 21.11 -7.16 10.07
CA ILE A 92 21.26 -6.41 8.83
C ILE A 92 19.94 -6.49 8.07
N ILE A 93 19.47 -5.35 7.61
CA ILE A 93 18.25 -5.16 6.81
C ILE A 93 18.69 -4.54 5.49
N VAL A 94 18.50 -5.25 4.38
CA VAL A 94 18.86 -4.80 3.04
C VAL A 94 17.58 -4.50 2.27
N TYR A 95 17.48 -3.30 1.71
CA TYR A 95 16.35 -2.86 0.91
C TYR A 95 16.58 -3.08 -0.58
N ALA A 96 15.49 -3.20 -1.34
CA ALA A 96 15.52 -3.42 -2.78
C ALA A 96 16.22 -2.29 -3.57
N ASP A 97 16.27 -1.07 -3.01
CA ASP A 97 16.96 0.09 -3.60
C ASP A 97 18.44 0.18 -3.23
N GLY A 98 18.97 -0.82 -2.51
CA GLY A 98 20.37 -0.88 -2.05
C GLY A 98 20.62 -0.09 -0.76
N ASN A 99 19.62 0.52 -0.11
CA ASN A 99 19.81 1.05 1.24
C ASN A 99 20.03 -0.08 2.24
N ILE A 100 20.68 0.20 3.36
CA ILE A 100 21.00 -0.81 4.38
C ILE A 100 20.78 -0.20 5.76
N ASP A 101 20.08 -0.92 6.63
CA ASP A 101 19.99 -0.63 8.07
C ASP A 101 20.64 -1.74 8.88
N LEU A 102 21.28 -1.34 9.98
CA LEU A 102 21.74 -2.24 11.04
C LEU A 102 20.93 -1.95 12.29
N MET A 103 20.18 -2.95 12.78
CA MET A 103 19.27 -2.82 13.91
C MET A 103 19.67 -3.76 15.06
N THR A 104 19.66 -3.26 16.29
CA THR A 104 19.80 -4.06 17.52
C THR A 104 18.43 -4.53 18.04
N ASP A 105 18.42 -5.53 18.92
CA ASP A 105 17.16 -5.98 19.58
C ASP A 105 16.49 -4.87 20.39
N ASN A 106 17.25 -3.86 20.84
CA ASN A 106 16.73 -2.65 21.52
C ASN A 106 16.21 -1.57 20.55
N GLU A 107 16.01 -1.93 19.27
CA GLU A 107 15.46 -1.04 18.25
C GLU A 107 16.31 0.21 17.95
N THR A 108 17.60 0.14 18.20
CA THR A 108 18.54 1.16 17.73
C THR A 108 18.92 0.84 16.29
N VAL A 109 18.63 1.77 15.36
CA VAL A 109 18.92 1.63 13.94
C VAL A 109 20.03 2.58 13.51
N VAL A 110 21.00 2.05 12.77
CA VAL A 110 22.02 2.82 12.07
C VAL A 110 21.87 2.60 10.56
N ASN A 111 21.60 3.66 9.84
CA ASN A 111 21.48 3.62 8.38
C ASN A 111 22.84 3.73 7.70
N ILE A 112 23.06 2.96 6.63
CA ILE A 112 24.30 2.91 5.82
C ILE A 112 23.96 3.32 4.38
N PRO A 113 23.71 4.62 4.11
CA PRO A 113 23.28 5.09 2.79
C PRO A 113 24.41 5.12 1.75
N GLN A 114 25.68 4.94 2.18
CA GLN A 114 26.86 5.05 1.33
C GLN A 114 26.82 4.09 0.13
N TYR A 115 26.24 2.90 0.31
CA TYR A 115 26.09 1.94 -0.78
C TYR A 115 25.05 2.42 -1.82
N LYS A 116 23.87 2.83 -1.37
CA LYS A 116 22.81 3.38 -2.23
C LYS A 116 23.29 4.57 -3.06
N ASN A 117 24.13 5.42 -2.48
CA ASN A 117 24.59 6.66 -3.08
C ASN A 117 25.80 6.49 -4.02
N LYS A 118 26.39 5.28 -4.12
CA LYS A 118 27.47 5.04 -5.07
C LYS A 118 27.02 5.20 -6.53
N LEU A 119 27.84 5.80 -7.35
CA LEU A 119 27.62 5.92 -8.81
C LEU A 119 28.10 4.66 -9.54
N ILE A 120 27.44 3.53 -9.30
CA ILE A 120 27.75 2.24 -9.93
C ILE A 120 26.46 1.70 -10.53
N ASN A 121 26.55 1.13 -11.73
CA ASN A 121 25.43 0.43 -12.37
C ASN A 121 25.15 -0.91 -11.66
N ASN A 122 23.90 -1.37 -11.71
CA ASN A 122 23.43 -2.62 -11.12
C ASN A 122 23.79 -2.79 -9.64
N LYS A 123 23.20 -1.96 -8.80
CA LYS A 123 23.36 -1.96 -7.32
C LYS A 123 22.57 -3.05 -6.61
N GLU A 124 21.87 -3.91 -7.33
CA GLU A 124 21.06 -4.95 -6.69
C GLU A 124 21.95 -5.87 -5.86
N ILE A 125 21.51 -6.20 -4.65
CA ILE A 125 22.14 -7.15 -3.75
C ILE A 125 21.41 -8.48 -3.90
N TYR A 126 22.17 -9.54 -4.23
CA TYR A 126 21.65 -10.88 -4.50
C TYR A 126 21.85 -11.85 -3.35
N GLY A 127 22.74 -11.53 -2.42
CA GLY A 127 23.01 -12.36 -1.25
C GLY A 127 23.76 -11.63 -0.16
N VAL A 128 23.57 -12.11 1.07
CA VAL A 128 24.27 -11.62 2.26
C VAL A 128 24.86 -12.81 3.00
N ASN A 129 26.18 -12.82 3.18
CA ASN A 129 26.88 -13.80 4.00
C ASN A 129 27.53 -13.10 5.19
N ILE A 130 27.39 -13.68 6.38
CA ILE A 130 27.97 -13.14 7.63
C ILE A 130 29.13 -14.02 8.08
N THR A 131 30.29 -13.40 8.28
CA THR A 131 31.48 -14.06 8.82
C THR A 131 32.15 -13.14 9.85
N GLY A 132 32.18 -13.58 11.13
CA GLY A 132 32.64 -12.75 12.22
C GLY A 132 31.84 -11.45 12.33
N LYS A 133 32.51 -10.30 12.37
CA LYS A 133 31.85 -8.99 12.41
C LYS A 133 31.44 -8.45 11.03
N TYR A 134 31.74 -9.15 9.95
CA TYR A 134 31.56 -8.69 8.58
C TYR A 134 30.32 -9.28 7.92
N ALA A 135 29.63 -8.46 7.11
CA ALA A 135 28.69 -8.91 6.12
C ALA A 135 29.26 -8.72 4.70
N TYR A 136 29.34 -9.82 3.95
CA TYR A 136 29.74 -9.85 2.55
C TYR A 136 28.50 -9.80 1.69
N LEU A 137 28.33 -8.69 0.97
CA LEU A 137 27.17 -8.45 0.10
C LEU A 137 27.53 -8.85 -1.32
N ALA A 138 26.84 -9.83 -1.86
CA ALA A 138 26.94 -10.24 -3.25
C ALA A 138 26.12 -9.29 -4.13
N THR A 139 26.74 -8.63 -5.09
CA THR A 139 26.12 -7.53 -5.86
C THR A 139 26.21 -7.76 -7.37
N GLY A 140 25.48 -6.94 -8.14
CA GLY A 140 25.52 -7.01 -9.61
C GLY A 140 26.84 -6.66 -10.25
N PHE A 141 27.81 -6.15 -9.49
CA PHE A 141 29.13 -5.75 -9.99
C PHE A 141 30.33 -6.44 -9.25
N GLY A 142 30.05 -7.21 -8.20
CA GLY A 142 31.07 -7.82 -7.37
C GLY A 142 30.65 -8.00 -5.91
N ILE A 143 31.54 -7.68 -4.96
CA ILE A 143 31.33 -7.91 -3.53
C ILE A 143 31.58 -6.63 -2.75
N VAL A 144 30.69 -6.32 -1.79
CA VAL A 144 30.87 -5.23 -0.84
C VAL A 144 31.00 -5.82 0.56
N VAL A 145 32.01 -5.39 1.31
CA VAL A 145 32.26 -5.83 2.69
C VAL A 145 31.85 -4.74 3.65
N LEU A 146 30.89 -5.04 4.50
CA LEU A 146 30.39 -4.15 5.55
C LEU A 146 30.91 -4.62 6.92
N ASP A 147 31.65 -3.77 7.63
CA ASP A 147 31.94 -3.97 9.04
C ASP A 147 30.71 -3.58 9.87
N MET A 148 29.97 -4.57 10.35
CA MET A 148 28.75 -4.37 11.13
C MET A 148 29.03 -3.87 12.56
N GLN A 149 30.25 -4.02 13.07
CA GLN A 149 30.66 -3.50 14.38
C GLN A 149 30.86 -1.99 14.30
N GLN A 150 31.61 -1.52 13.28
CA GLN A 150 31.92 -0.12 13.06
C GLN A 150 30.84 0.62 12.24
N ASN A 151 29.89 -0.09 11.61
CA ASN A 151 28.82 0.44 10.76
C ASN A 151 29.36 1.18 9.51
N ILE A 152 30.39 0.61 8.87
CA ILE A 152 30.99 1.22 7.68
C ILE A 152 31.20 0.19 6.57
N ILE A 153 31.19 0.65 5.32
CA ILE A 153 31.68 -0.16 4.19
C ILE A 153 33.21 -0.16 4.26
N GLU A 154 33.79 -1.30 4.53
CA GLU A 154 35.23 -1.45 4.65
C GLU A 154 35.90 -1.66 3.29
N ASN A 155 35.34 -2.53 2.45
CA ASN A 155 35.90 -2.85 1.15
C ASN A 155 34.84 -2.97 0.06
N THR A 156 35.26 -2.77 -1.18
CA THR A 156 34.43 -3.00 -2.38
C THR A 156 35.29 -3.66 -3.45
N TYR A 157 34.97 -4.91 -3.80
CA TYR A 157 35.68 -5.69 -4.83
C TYR A 157 34.88 -5.66 -6.13
N ILE A 158 35.34 -4.89 -7.12
CA ILE A 158 34.69 -4.73 -8.42
C ILE A 158 35.17 -5.81 -9.35
N LEU A 159 34.30 -6.75 -9.68
CA LEU A 159 34.63 -7.91 -10.53
C LEU A 159 34.10 -7.78 -11.95
N ASP A 160 33.26 -6.76 -12.24
CA ASP A 160 32.57 -6.49 -13.51
C ASP A 160 31.61 -7.61 -13.94
N PHE A 161 31.16 -8.40 -13.00
CA PHE A 161 30.10 -9.41 -13.21
C PHE A 161 29.30 -9.61 -11.94
N LYS A 162 28.09 -10.12 -12.11
CA LYS A 162 27.15 -10.42 -11.05
C LYS A 162 27.68 -11.55 -10.16
N VAL A 163 27.62 -11.30 -8.85
CA VAL A 163 27.82 -12.30 -7.79
C VAL A 163 26.47 -12.63 -7.16
N ASN A 164 26.12 -13.90 -7.08
CA ASN A 164 24.86 -14.37 -6.46
C ASN A 164 25.02 -14.60 -4.96
N ALA A 165 26.16 -15.19 -4.55
CA ALA A 165 26.46 -15.51 -3.16
C ALA A 165 27.94 -15.49 -2.88
N THR A 166 28.33 -15.36 -1.63
CA THR A 166 29.70 -15.40 -1.14
C THR A 166 29.84 -16.38 0.03
N ALA A 167 31.05 -16.93 0.22
CA ALA A 167 31.40 -17.67 1.43
C ALA A 167 32.87 -17.46 1.76
N ILE A 168 33.22 -17.50 3.03
CA ILE A 168 34.60 -17.50 3.51
C ILE A 168 34.95 -18.93 3.98
N TYR A 169 35.91 -19.55 3.33
CA TYR A 169 36.30 -20.91 3.64
C TYR A 169 37.81 -21.13 3.39
N ASN A 170 38.52 -21.78 4.31
CA ASN A 170 39.96 -22.10 4.22
C ASN A 170 40.81 -20.89 3.78
N ASN A 171 40.68 -19.74 4.48
CA ASN A 171 41.40 -18.49 4.18
C ASN A 171 41.16 -17.95 2.76
N LYS A 172 40.02 -18.29 2.14
CA LYS A 172 39.61 -17.81 0.81
C LYS A 172 38.21 -17.24 0.84
N VAL A 173 38.00 -16.23 0.00
CA VAL A 173 36.67 -15.77 -0.35
C VAL A 173 36.19 -16.45 -1.62
N TYR A 174 35.02 -17.08 -1.56
CA TYR A 174 34.36 -17.71 -2.70
C TYR A 174 33.22 -16.84 -3.18
N ALA A 175 33.02 -16.73 -4.48
CA ALA A 175 31.97 -16.01 -5.14
C ALA A 175 31.25 -16.93 -6.14
N ALA A 176 29.98 -17.22 -5.89
CA ALA A 176 29.11 -17.87 -6.86
C ALA A 176 28.62 -16.82 -7.85
N THR A 177 28.84 -17.01 -9.13
CA THR A 177 28.58 -16.04 -10.19
C THR A 177 27.80 -16.68 -11.34
N GLU A 178 27.34 -15.87 -12.27
CA GLU A 178 26.75 -16.36 -13.52
C GLU A 178 27.76 -17.07 -14.44
N ARG A 179 29.07 -16.88 -14.18
CA ARG A 179 30.19 -17.46 -14.95
C ARG A 179 30.85 -18.66 -14.26
N GLY A 180 30.27 -19.13 -13.16
CA GLY A 180 30.81 -20.19 -12.33
C GLY A 180 31.28 -19.70 -10.97
N ILE A 181 32.07 -20.54 -10.30
CA ILE A 181 32.58 -20.25 -8.95
C ILE A 181 33.98 -19.67 -9.05
N TYR A 182 34.14 -18.48 -8.53
CA TYR A 182 35.45 -17.81 -8.38
C TYR A 182 35.90 -17.83 -6.92
N PHE A 183 37.20 -17.79 -6.72
CA PHE A 183 37.79 -17.61 -5.39
C PHE A 183 39.03 -16.74 -5.43
N ALA A 184 39.35 -16.14 -4.30
CA ALA A 184 40.62 -15.46 -4.07
C ALA A 184 41.09 -15.69 -2.62
N GLU A 185 42.40 -15.72 -2.41
CA GLU A 185 42.97 -15.84 -1.06
C GLU A 185 42.89 -14.53 -0.31
N LEU A 186 42.48 -14.57 0.97
CA LEU A 186 42.24 -13.37 1.79
C LEU A 186 43.53 -12.56 2.07
N ASP A 187 44.69 -13.15 1.91
CA ASP A 187 46.03 -12.48 2.04
C ASP A 187 46.47 -11.75 0.77
N LYS A 188 45.74 -11.89 -0.34
CA LYS A 188 46.00 -11.19 -1.60
C LYS A 188 45.23 -9.86 -1.69
N ASN A 189 45.67 -9.02 -2.63
CA ASN A 189 44.90 -7.81 -2.94
C ASN A 189 43.62 -8.20 -3.70
N LEU A 190 42.49 -8.24 -2.97
CA LEU A 190 41.16 -8.60 -3.53
C LEU A 190 40.57 -7.52 -4.45
N MET A 191 41.12 -6.31 -4.46
CA MET A 191 40.75 -5.26 -5.43
C MET A 191 41.38 -5.50 -6.81
N ASP A 192 42.45 -6.30 -6.88
CA ASP A 192 43.03 -6.71 -8.16
C ASP A 192 42.27 -7.94 -8.70
N LYS A 193 41.62 -7.76 -9.85
CA LYS A 193 40.88 -8.84 -10.53
C LYS A 193 41.72 -10.06 -10.83
N LYS A 194 43.04 -9.89 -10.98
CA LYS A 194 43.97 -10.99 -11.21
C LYS A 194 44.11 -11.94 -10.02
N SER A 195 43.76 -11.49 -8.81
CA SER A 195 43.76 -12.34 -7.62
C SER A 195 42.59 -13.35 -7.63
N TRP A 196 41.58 -13.14 -8.47
CA TRP A 196 40.42 -14.00 -8.58
C TRP A 196 40.60 -15.09 -9.64
N GLN A 197 40.44 -16.33 -9.22
CA GLN A 197 40.58 -17.52 -10.08
C GLN A 197 39.23 -18.22 -10.22
N ASN A 198 38.94 -18.71 -11.43
CA ASN A 198 37.77 -19.57 -11.65
C ASN A 198 38.11 -20.99 -11.15
N LEU A 199 37.23 -21.52 -10.26
CA LEU A 199 37.36 -22.86 -9.71
C LEU A 199 36.58 -23.88 -10.54
N SER A 200 35.37 -23.55 -10.93
CA SER A 200 34.47 -24.47 -11.64
C SER A 200 33.34 -23.69 -12.35
N GLY A 201 32.71 -24.34 -13.34
CA GLY A 201 31.57 -23.77 -14.07
C GLY A 201 30.22 -23.97 -13.40
N HIS A 202 30.13 -24.43 -12.14
CA HIS A 202 28.88 -24.64 -11.45
C HIS A 202 28.16 -23.30 -11.18
N TYR A 203 26.86 -23.32 -11.35
CA TYR A 203 25.98 -22.17 -11.01
C TYR A 203 25.28 -22.42 -9.70
N PHE A 204 25.56 -21.58 -8.71
CA PHE A 204 24.85 -21.59 -7.43
C PHE A 204 24.19 -20.24 -7.14
N THR A 205 23.06 -20.29 -6.46
CA THR A 205 22.35 -19.11 -5.93
C THR A 205 22.77 -18.80 -4.50
N GLU A 206 23.31 -19.80 -3.78
CA GLU A 206 23.71 -19.66 -2.39
C GLU A 206 24.99 -20.49 -2.11
N LEU A 207 25.79 -20.00 -1.19
CA LEU A 207 26.94 -20.68 -0.62
C LEU A 207 26.87 -20.68 0.89
N MET A 208 27.30 -21.77 1.54
CA MET A 208 27.32 -21.91 3.00
C MET A 208 28.48 -22.78 3.45
N VAL A 209 29.08 -22.44 4.59
CA VAL A 209 30.13 -23.26 5.22
C VAL A 209 29.56 -23.85 6.52
N PHE A 210 29.56 -25.18 6.59
CA PHE A 210 29.14 -25.92 7.77
C PHE A 210 30.10 -27.08 8.00
N ASP A 211 30.47 -27.33 9.26
CA ASP A 211 31.38 -28.40 9.67
C ASP A 211 32.67 -28.45 8.85
N ASN A 212 33.26 -27.29 8.59
CA ASN A 212 34.46 -27.11 7.76
C ASN A 212 34.32 -27.69 6.32
N ILE A 213 33.10 -27.63 5.74
CA ILE A 213 32.80 -28.00 4.36
C ILE A 213 32.07 -26.84 3.69
N LEU A 214 32.46 -26.53 2.46
CA LEU A 214 31.81 -25.55 1.62
C LEU A 214 30.69 -26.21 0.81
N PHE A 215 29.46 -25.80 1.03
CA PHE A 215 28.27 -26.20 0.30
C PHE A 215 27.87 -25.15 -0.74
N GLY A 216 27.38 -25.62 -1.89
CA GLY A 216 26.76 -24.80 -2.93
C GLY A 216 25.33 -25.27 -3.18
N ASN A 217 24.38 -24.35 -3.17
CA ASN A 217 22.98 -24.65 -3.43
C ASN A 217 22.51 -24.10 -4.76
N ASN A 218 21.86 -24.96 -5.52
CA ASN A 218 21.06 -24.61 -6.67
C ASN A 218 19.63 -25.11 -6.40
N THR A 219 18.72 -24.20 -6.11
CA THR A 219 17.34 -24.53 -5.72
C THR A 219 16.56 -25.38 -6.73
N ARG A 220 17.05 -25.51 -7.96
CA ARG A 220 16.46 -26.35 -9.04
C ARG A 220 17.13 -27.70 -9.23
N ALA A 221 18.14 -28.01 -8.43
CA ALA A 221 18.92 -29.24 -8.55
C ALA A 221 19.25 -29.84 -7.18
N SER A 222 20.46 -30.40 -7.04
CA SER A 222 20.93 -30.94 -5.76
C SER A 222 21.69 -29.89 -4.95
N LEU A 223 21.86 -30.16 -3.67
CA LEU A 223 22.90 -29.55 -2.86
C LEU A 223 24.25 -30.16 -3.24
N PHE A 224 25.29 -29.35 -3.31
CA PHE A 224 26.63 -29.75 -3.71
C PHE A 224 27.59 -29.48 -2.57
N VAL A 225 28.72 -30.26 -2.55
CA VAL A 225 29.81 -30.05 -1.62
C VAL A 225 31.14 -29.87 -2.41
N LEU A 226 32.01 -28.98 -1.94
CA LEU A 226 33.31 -28.79 -2.53
C LEU A 226 34.21 -30.01 -2.27
N ASN A 227 34.69 -30.63 -3.33
CA ASN A 227 35.75 -31.63 -3.33
C ASN A 227 37.09 -30.92 -3.54
N GLU A 228 37.84 -30.67 -2.47
CA GLU A 228 39.11 -29.94 -2.54
C GLU A 228 40.17 -30.66 -3.35
N LYS A 229 40.16 -32.00 -3.36
CA LYS A 229 41.13 -32.82 -4.09
C LYS A 229 40.99 -32.64 -5.61
N ASN A 230 39.77 -32.66 -6.09
CA ASN A 230 39.46 -32.56 -7.51
C ASN A 230 39.18 -31.10 -7.94
N LYS A 231 39.10 -30.17 -7.03
CA LYS A 231 38.72 -28.75 -7.24
C LYS A 231 37.41 -28.62 -8.00
N THR A 232 36.40 -29.42 -7.63
CA THR A 232 35.05 -29.44 -8.21
C THR A 232 34.00 -29.55 -7.13
N PHE A 233 32.74 -29.40 -7.51
CA PHE A 233 31.61 -29.62 -6.63
C PHE A 233 30.90 -30.93 -6.96
N ASP A 234 30.76 -31.79 -5.96
CA ASP A 234 30.11 -33.08 -6.10
C ASP A 234 28.65 -32.96 -5.59
N ALA A 235 27.70 -33.52 -6.36
CA ALA A 235 26.29 -33.49 -6.00
C ALA A 235 26.02 -34.45 -4.81
N THR A 236 25.17 -33.99 -3.89
CA THR A 236 24.66 -34.83 -2.79
C THR A 236 23.28 -35.39 -3.14
N ASP A 237 22.74 -36.26 -2.28
CA ASP A 237 21.41 -36.81 -2.41
C ASP A 237 20.29 -35.82 -2.02
N PHE A 238 20.64 -34.68 -1.39
CA PHE A 238 19.69 -33.64 -0.98
C PHE A 238 19.30 -32.77 -2.19
N LYS A 239 18.01 -32.81 -2.54
CA LYS A 239 17.50 -32.13 -3.74
C LYS A 239 16.49 -31.06 -3.41
N LEU A 240 16.43 -30.05 -4.27
CA LEU A 240 15.42 -28.99 -4.27
C LEU A 240 15.34 -28.25 -2.92
N ILE A 241 16.50 -28.00 -2.30
CA ILE A 241 16.58 -27.26 -1.04
C ILE A 241 16.18 -25.79 -1.32
N ASN A 242 15.08 -25.35 -0.73
CA ASN A 242 14.53 -24.00 -0.87
C ASN A 242 14.78 -23.12 0.36
N ALA A 243 15.11 -23.71 1.51
CA ALA A 243 15.49 -23.01 2.73
C ALA A 243 16.65 -23.73 3.40
N TRP A 244 17.64 -22.99 3.89
CA TRP A 244 18.70 -23.50 4.73
C TRP A 244 19.26 -22.42 5.65
N GLN A 245 19.65 -22.84 6.85
CA GLN A 245 20.16 -21.96 7.90
C GLN A 245 21.11 -22.71 8.82
N ILE A 246 22.12 -21.99 9.35
CA ILE A 246 22.98 -22.50 10.42
C ILE A 246 22.64 -21.77 11.71
N THR A 247 22.23 -22.51 12.71
CA THR A 247 21.92 -21.98 14.04
C THR A 247 22.32 -22.95 15.11
N ASP A 248 22.95 -22.45 16.19
CA ASP A 248 23.34 -23.23 17.38
C ASP A 248 24.17 -24.49 17.05
N GLY A 249 25.08 -24.36 16.05
CA GLY A 249 25.95 -25.46 15.62
C GLY A 249 25.28 -26.53 14.77
N MET A 250 24.02 -26.34 14.40
CA MET A 250 23.28 -27.22 13.48
C MET A 250 23.06 -26.54 12.14
N MET A 251 23.07 -27.29 11.06
CA MET A 251 22.57 -26.84 9.76
C MET A 251 21.18 -27.44 9.53
N MET A 252 20.23 -26.60 9.22
CA MET A 252 18.90 -27.00 8.79
C MET A 252 18.76 -26.77 7.29
N ALA A 253 18.27 -27.76 6.54
CA ALA A 253 17.99 -27.63 5.13
C ALA A 253 16.59 -28.20 4.86
N ALA A 254 15.75 -27.50 4.13
CA ALA A 254 14.37 -27.91 3.87
C ALA A 254 14.04 -27.92 2.39
N ASN A 255 13.24 -28.86 1.99
CA ASN A 255 12.53 -28.89 0.70
C ASN A 255 11.03 -29.01 0.93
N SER A 256 10.22 -29.20 -0.11
CA SER A 256 8.75 -29.25 0.03
C SER A 256 8.22 -30.39 0.90
N GLN A 257 9.00 -31.43 1.18
CA GLN A 257 8.55 -32.65 1.87
C GLN A 257 9.26 -32.90 3.20
N ASN A 258 10.53 -32.47 3.32
CA ASN A 258 11.39 -32.84 4.42
C ASN A 258 12.20 -31.65 4.94
N ILE A 259 12.54 -31.70 6.21
CA ILE A 259 13.57 -30.89 6.85
C ILE A 259 14.68 -31.83 7.29
N TYR A 260 15.89 -31.50 6.89
CA TYR A 260 17.12 -32.18 7.26
C TYR A 260 17.84 -31.38 8.31
N ILE A 261 18.06 -31.95 9.50
CA ILE A 261 18.80 -31.32 10.59
C ILE A 261 20.14 -32.01 10.73
N PHE A 262 21.19 -31.34 10.32
CA PHE A 262 22.58 -31.83 10.37
C PHE A 262 23.21 -31.41 11.72
N LYS A 263 23.72 -32.41 12.45
CA LYS A 263 24.61 -32.18 13.61
C LYS A 263 26.04 -31.96 13.16
N ASN A 264 26.46 -32.68 12.12
CA ASN A 264 27.69 -32.50 11.39
C ASN A 264 27.45 -32.95 9.92
N ALA A 265 28.42 -32.81 9.06
CA ALA A 265 28.27 -33.10 7.62
C ALA A 265 27.92 -34.55 7.29
N ASN A 266 28.16 -35.51 8.23
CA ASN A 266 27.96 -36.95 8.02
C ASN A 266 26.78 -37.48 8.87
N GLU A 267 26.20 -36.68 9.75
CA GLU A 267 25.11 -37.11 10.65
C GLU A 267 23.94 -36.12 10.62
N TRP A 268 22.82 -36.58 10.15
CA TRP A 268 21.59 -35.77 10.10
C TRP A 268 20.35 -36.57 10.46
N ASN A 269 19.30 -35.84 10.87
CA ASN A 269 17.96 -36.37 11.08
C ASN A 269 17.04 -35.84 9.97
N THR A 270 16.14 -36.67 9.44
CA THR A 270 15.15 -36.29 8.43
C THR A 270 13.78 -36.23 9.10
N ILE A 271 13.13 -35.07 8.99
CA ILE A 271 11.82 -34.79 9.59
C ILE A 271 10.84 -34.52 8.47
N LYS A 272 9.72 -35.21 8.50
CA LYS A 272 8.63 -34.96 7.56
C LYS A 272 7.89 -33.66 7.92
N GLN A 273 7.56 -32.89 6.90
CA GLN A 273 6.71 -31.72 7.04
C GLN A 273 5.42 -31.87 6.22
N ASN A 274 4.30 -31.42 6.77
CA ASN A 274 3.00 -31.47 6.11
C ASN A 274 2.80 -30.28 5.17
N ASN A 275 3.37 -29.11 5.54
CA ASN A 275 3.33 -27.88 4.75
C ASN A 275 4.75 -27.41 4.45
N ALA A 276 5.04 -27.09 3.21
CA ALA A 276 6.35 -26.61 2.80
C ALA A 276 6.68 -25.24 3.45
N LEU A 277 7.70 -25.23 4.30
CA LEU A 277 8.22 -23.99 4.86
C LEU A 277 8.99 -23.21 3.81
N GLN A 278 8.85 -21.89 3.82
CA GLN A 278 9.63 -20.98 2.97
C GLN A 278 11.02 -20.73 3.57
N ASP A 279 11.11 -20.74 4.91
CA ASP A 279 12.35 -20.60 5.66
C ASP A 279 12.17 -21.16 7.08
N ILE A 280 13.29 -21.46 7.75
CA ILE A 280 13.27 -22.02 9.11
C ILE A 280 14.48 -21.54 9.89
N ASP A 281 14.28 -21.19 11.15
CA ASP A 281 15.35 -20.92 12.13
C ASP A 281 15.01 -21.57 13.47
N TYR A 282 15.97 -21.63 14.39
CA TYR A 282 15.82 -22.32 15.67
C TYR A 282 16.27 -21.46 16.84
N LYS A 283 15.49 -21.49 17.93
CA LYS A 283 15.78 -20.78 19.15
C LYS A 283 15.17 -21.49 20.37
N ASN A 284 16.01 -21.83 21.36
CA ASN A 284 15.57 -22.31 22.67
C ASN A 284 14.59 -23.51 22.60
N GLY A 285 14.89 -24.51 21.79
CA GLY A 285 14.03 -25.73 21.68
C GLY A 285 12.82 -25.57 20.79
N VAL A 286 12.65 -24.44 20.10
CA VAL A 286 11.55 -24.13 19.19
C VAL A 286 12.09 -23.84 17.79
N PHE A 287 11.53 -24.49 16.78
CA PHE A 287 11.75 -24.18 15.39
C PHE A 287 10.75 -23.11 14.96
N TRP A 288 11.25 -22.07 14.32
CA TRP A 288 10.44 -20.96 13.82
C TRP A 288 10.38 -21.04 12.30
N GLY A 289 9.20 -21.34 11.77
CA GLY A 289 8.98 -21.52 10.35
C GLY A 289 8.29 -20.30 9.73
N ALA A 290 8.83 -19.81 8.62
CA ALA A 290 8.12 -18.93 7.70
C ALA A 290 7.22 -19.79 6.82
N SER A 291 5.90 -19.79 7.09
CA SER A 291 4.93 -20.74 6.53
C SER A 291 4.08 -20.11 5.40
N GLY A 292 4.65 -19.19 4.65
CA GLY A 292 3.92 -18.50 3.59
C GLY A 292 2.72 -17.73 4.14
N TYR A 293 1.56 -17.88 3.50
CA TYR A 293 0.29 -17.23 3.93
C TYR A 293 -0.20 -17.69 5.30
N GLU A 294 0.32 -18.77 5.84
CA GLU A 294 0.06 -19.19 7.21
C GLU A 294 0.91 -18.43 8.25
N GLY A 295 1.75 -17.48 7.84
CA GLY A 295 2.50 -16.59 8.70
C GLY A 295 3.75 -17.18 9.34
N LEU A 296 4.22 -16.56 10.40
CA LEU A 296 5.32 -17.07 11.24
C LEU A 296 4.75 -18.02 12.28
N LYS A 297 5.24 -19.27 12.32
CA LYS A 297 4.74 -20.31 13.25
C LYS A 297 5.85 -20.94 14.07
N PRO A 298 5.61 -21.22 15.38
CA PRO A 298 6.47 -22.04 16.20
C PRO A 298 6.16 -23.53 16.02
N TYR A 299 7.22 -24.35 15.97
CA TYR A 299 7.12 -25.80 15.80
C TYR A 299 8.02 -26.53 16.80
N ARG A 300 7.67 -27.78 17.09
CA ARG A 300 8.53 -28.77 17.74
C ARG A 300 8.49 -30.09 16.97
N ILE A 301 9.48 -30.92 17.19
CA ILE A 301 9.50 -32.29 16.69
C ILE A 301 8.75 -33.16 17.68
N ASN A 302 7.72 -33.86 17.22
CA ASN A 302 6.94 -34.77 18.02
C ASN A 302 7.58 -36.19 18.11
N SER A 303 6.97 -37.12 18.87
CA SER A 303 7.45 -38.48 19.05
C SER A 303 7.52 -39.29 17.74
N ASP A 304 6.74 -38.91 16.73
CA ASP A 304 6.70 -39.56 15.42
C ASP A 304 7.69 -38.95 14.41
N ASN A 305 8.62 -38.13 14.90
CA ASN A 305 9.61 -37.43 14.10
C ASN A 305 9.02 -36.53 13.01
N GLN A 306 7.94 -35.80 13.35
CA GLN A 306 7.26 -34.86 12.48
C GLN A 306 7.28 -33.46 13.10
N MET A 307 7.24 -32.44 12.21
CA MET A 307 7.07 -31.04 12.64
C MET A 307 5.61 -30.80 13.05
N GLU A 308 5.43 -30.42 14.30
CA GLU A 308 4.13 -30.09 14.88
C GLU A 308 4.11 -28.65 15.35
N ALA A 309 3.10 -27.87 14.93
CA ALA A 309 2.92 -26.50 15.39
C ALA A 309 2.57 -26.49 16.89
N VAL A 310 3.27 -25.67 17.67
CA VAL A 310 3.08 -25.58 19.15
C VAL A 310 2.48 -24.26 19.59
N GLY A 311 1.88 -23.53 18.68
CA GLY A 311 1.20 -22.24 18.92
C GLY A 311 0.49 -21.71 17.69
N GLU A 312 -0.24 -20.64 17.90
CA GLU A 312 -0.95 -19.93 16.82
C GLU A 312 0.04 -19.24 15.87
N ALA A 313 -0.42 -19.02 14.64
CA ALA A 313 0.30 -18.24 13.65
C ALA A 313 0.41 -16.77 14.09
N ILE A 314 1.58 -16.20 13.94
CA ILE A 314 1.84 -14.79 14.24
C ILE A 314 1.63 -13.99 12.96
N ILE A 315 0.41 -13.45 12.82
CA ILE A 315 0.00 -12.55 11.73
C ILE A 315 -0.72 -11.36 12.36
N PRO A 316 -0.08 -10.19 12.50
CA PRO A 316 -0.77 -9.01 12.99
C PRO A 316 -1.90 -8.61 12.03
N ASN A 317 -2.98 -8.03 12.58
CA ASN A 317 -4.07 -7.51 11.77
C ASN A 317 -3.54 -6.49 10.75
N SER A 318 -3.70 -6.80 9.47
CA SER A 318 -3.13 -6.05 8.35
C SER A 318 -3.88 -6.36 7.06
N PRO A 319 -3.68 -5.56 6.00
CA PRO A 319 -4.12 -5.92 4.65
C PRO A 319 -3.66 -7.31 4.28
N VAL A 320 -4.48 -8.08 3.56
CA VAL A 320 -4.06 -9.41 3.09
C VAL A 320 -2.93 -9.34 2.06
N ARG A 321 -2.85 -8.23 1.31
CA ARG A 321 -1.84 -8.00 0.25
C ARG A 321 -1.43 -6.53 0.17
N ASP A 322 -0.25 -6.27 -0.41
CA ASP A 322 0.32 -4.93 -0.60
C ASP A 322 -0.08 -4.30 -1.93
N TYR A 323 -1.05 -4.82 -2.68
CA TYR A 323 -1.52 -4.15 -3.88
C TYR A 323 -3.01 -3.80 -3.79
N ALA A 324 -3.30 -2.57 -4.19
CA ALA A 324 -4.63 -2.01 -4.31
C ALA A 324 -4.68 -1.16 -5.58
N ASN A 325 -5.70 -1.35 -6.41
CA ASN A 325 -5.90 -0.51 -7.59
C ASN A 325 -7.14 0.38 -7.50
N PHE A 326 -8.05 0.09 -6.62
CA PHE A 326 -9.17 0.96 -6.33
C PHE A 326 -9.45 1.00 -4.84
N ILE A 327 -9.63 2.21 -4.32
CA ILE A 327 -10.05 2.46 -2.93
C ILE A 327 -11.15 3.51 -2.90
N ASN A 328 -12.09 3.35 -1.98
CA ASN A 328 -13.15 4.31 -1.77
C ASN A 328 -13.64 4.28 -0.31
N PHE A 329 -14.18 5.38 0.19
CA PHE A 329 -14.85 5.43 1.48
C PHE A 329 -16.36 5.25 1.31
N ALA A 330 -16.94 4.33 2.09
CA ALA A 330 -18.36 4.24 2.36
C ALA A 330 -18.60 4.66 3.82
N GLY A 331 -19.01 5.89 4.04
CA GLY A 331 -18.95 6.50 5.36
C GLY A 331 -17.51 6.60 5.87
N ASN A 332 -17.23 6.00 7.03
CA ASN A 332 -15.88 5.95 7.61
C ASN A 332 -15.09 4.68 7.23
N ARG A 333 -15.74 3.71 6.60
CA ARG A 333 -15.12 2.45 6.18
C ARG A 333 -14.38 2.63 4.85
N LEU A 334 -13.07 2.37 4.83
CA LEU A 334 -12.29 2.32 3.60
C LEU A 334 -12.46 0.95 2.95
N LEU A 335 -13.03 0.94 1.76
CA LEU A 335 -13.13 -0.24 0.90
C LEU A 335 -11.91 -0.33 -0.02
N VAL A 336 -11.33 -1.51 -0.16
CA VAL A 336 -10.11 -1.75 -0.96
C VAL A 336 -10.27 -2.98 -1.83
N VAL A 337 -9.98 -2.84 -3.11
CA VAL A 337 -9.84 -3.97 -4.03
C VAL A 337 -8.50 -3.94 -4.75
N GLY A 338 -7.96 -5.12 -4.98
CA GLY A 338 -6.73 -5.34 -5.72
C GLY A 338 -6.94 -6.33 -6.88
N GLY A 339 -6.57 -5.92 -8.06
CA GLY A 339 -6.66 -6.71 -9.29
C GLY A 339 -5.96 -5.99 -10.43
N ASN A 340 -6.05 -6.49 -11.64
CA ASN A 340 -5.45 -5.86 -12.82
C ASN A 340 -6.52 -5.39 -13.79
N LEU A 341 -6.63 -4.08 -13.98
CA LEU A 341 -7.44 -3.47 -15.03
C LEU A 341 -6.77 -3.56 -16.42
N ASN A 342 -5.45 -3.74 -16.45
CA ASN A 342 -4.69 -3.78 -17.68
C ASN A 342 -4.63 -5.20 -18.23
N TYR A 343 -5.21 -5.44 -19.42
CA TYR A 343 -5.13 -6.73 -20.13
C TYR A 343 -3.73 -6.97 -20.73
N ASN A 344 -2.67 -6.82 -19.95
CA ASN A 344 -1.28 -7.08 -20.35
C ASN A 344 -0.87 -8.55 -20.21
N GLY A 345 -1.84 -9.45 -20.06
CA GLY A 345 -1.60 -10.88 -19.85
C GLY A 345 -1.27 -11.27 -18.42
N VAL A 346 -1.11 -10.31 -17.51
CA VAL A 346 -0.84 -10.58 -16.09
C VAL A 346 -2.16 -10.55 -15.33
N ASN A 347 -2.50 -11.65 -14.67
CA ASN A 347 -3.62 -11.72 -13.74
C ASN A 347 -3.12 -11.55 -12.31
N TYR A 348 -3.80 -10.70 -11.55
CA TYR A 348 -3.62 -10.60 -10.11
C TYR A 348 -4.73 -11.38 -9.41
N GLU A 349 -4.37 -12.09 -8.35
CA GLU A 349 -5.33 -12.74 -7.48
C GLU A 349 -6.29 -11.71 -6.89
N GLY A 350 -7.59 -12.01 -6.92
CA GLY A 350 -8.63 -11.11 -6.43
C GLY A 350 -8.43 -10.80 -4.95
N THR A 351 -8.47 -9.53 -4.62
CA THR A 351 -8.27 -9.03 -3.26
C THR A 351 -9.41 -8.09 -2.91
N VAL A 352 -10.10 -8.38 -1.80
CA VAL A 352 -11.15 -7.52 -1.26
C VAL A 352 -10.96 -7.44 0.25
N MET A 353 -10.97 -6.23 0.77
CA MET A 353 -10.82 -5.95 2.20
C MET A 353 -11.39 -4.59 2.54
N TYR A 354 -11.65 -4.34 3.82
CA TYR A 354 -11.95 -3.01 4.30
C TYR A 354 -11.19 -2.68 5.59
N TYR A 355 -11.01 -1.38 5.83
CA TYR A 355 -10.43 -0.83 7.05
C TYR A 355 -11.44 0.05 7.75
N ASP A 356 -11.74 -0.28 9.00
CA ASP A 356 -12.72 0.41 9.84
C ASP A 356 -12.29 0.29 11.31
N ASP A 357 -12.49 1.33 12.11
CA ASP A 357 -12.13 1.37 13.53
C ASP A 357 -10.69 0.88 13.84
N ASN A 358 -9.73 1.26 13.02
CA ASN A 358 -8.31 0.85 13.10
C ASN A 358 -8.10 -0.67 12.93
N LYS A 359 -9.01 -1.35 12.27
CA LYS A 359 -8.94 -2.79 12.03
C LYS A 359 -9.17 -3.13 10.56
N TRP A 360 -8.33 -4.00 10.03
CA TRP A 360 -8.52 -4.63 8.73
C TRP A 360 -9.44 -5.83 8.84
N THR A 361 -10.38 -5.92 7.92
CA THR A 361 -11.18 -7.12 7.66
C THR A 361 -10.92 -7.57 6.24
N ASN A 362 -10.31 -8.74 6.10
CA ASN A 362 -10.06 -9.38 4.83
C ASN A 362 -11.26 -10.28 4.50
N PHE A 363 -11.76 -10.22 3.25
CA PHE A 363 -12.88 -11.05 2.80
C PHE A 363 -12.45 -12.51 2.59
N GLN A 364 -13.39 -13.36 2.25
CA GLN A 364 -13.18 -14.77 2.00
C GLN A 364 -11.97 -15.01 1.11
N ASP A 365 -11.18 -16.03 1.45
CA ASP A 365 -9.99 -16.43 0.72
C ASP A 365 -10.25 -16.73 -0.75
N GLY A 366 -9.37 -16.28 -1.63
CA GLY A 366 -9.52 -16.41 -3.07
C GLY A 366 -9.52 -17.85 -3.57
N GLN A 367 -8.82 -18.78 -2.91
CA GLN A 367 -8.85 -20.19 -3.25
C GLN A 367 -10.22 -20.81 -2.93
N ALA A 368 -10.80 -20.49 -1.76
CA ALA A 368 -12.13 -20.95 -1.39
C ALA A 368 -13.21 -20.45 -2.36
N ILE A 369 -13.08 -19.19 -2.86
CA ILE A 369 -13.96 -18.66 -3.90
C ILE A 369 -13.76 -19.41 -5.22
N SER A 370 -12.52 -19.69 -5.60
CA SER A 370 -12.20 -20.44 -6.83
C SER A 370 -12.75 -21.86 -6.78
N ASP A 371 -12.63 -22.54 -5.66
CA ASP A 371 -13.16 -23.90 -5.45
C ASP A 371 -14.69 -23.91 -5.53
N LYS A 372 -15.36 -22.89 -4.96
CA LYS A 372 -16.83 -22.76 -4.98
C LYS A 372 -17.38 -22.44 -6.37
N THR A 373 -16.66 -21.65 -7.16
CA THR A 373 -17.12 -21.17 -8.48
C THR A 373 -16.65 -22.04 -9.66
N GLY A 374 -15.59 -22.84 -9.46
CA GLY A 374 -14.88 -23.55 -10.53
C GLY A 374 -14.10 -22.63 -11.48
N LEU A 375 -13.92 -21.36 -11.11
CA LEU A 375 -13.21 -20.35 -11.89
C LEU A 375 -12.15 -19.66 -11.01
N PRO A 376 -11.02 -19.22 -11.57
CA PRO A 376 -10.01 -18.51 -10.79
C PRO A 376 -10.59 -17.19 -10.25
N TYR A 377 -10.30 -16.86 -9.00
CA TYR A 377 -10.70 -15.56 -8.42
C TYR A 377 -9.60 -14.54 -8.68
N ILE A 378 -9.77 -13.75 -9.74
CA ILE A 378 -8.75 -12.83 -10.24
C ILE A 378 -9.36 -11.49 -10.67
N ASN A 379 -8.49 -10.47 -10.70
CA ASN A 379 -8.73 -9.16 -11.30
C ASN A 379 -10.02 -8.48 -10.81
N THR A 380 -10.23 -8.47 -9.49
CA THR A 380 -11.23 -7.61 -8.86
C THR A 380 -10.84 -6.14 -9.03
N VAL A 381 -11.75 -5.28 -9.50
CA VAL A 381 -11.39 -3.94 -9.99
C VAL A 381 -12.17 -2.80 -9.37
N ASN A 382 -13.36 -3.06 -8.84
CA ASN A 382 -14.16 -2.06 -8.16
C ASN A 382 -15.06 -2.72 -7.11
N ILE A 383 -15.49 -1.95 -6.10
CA ILE A 383 -16.36 -2.39 -5.02
C ILE A 383 -17.39 -1.32 -4.68
N ALA A 384 -18.63 -1.71 -4.46
CA ALA A 384 -19.68 -0.87 -3.92
C ALA A 384 -20.30 -1.53 -2.68
N GLN A 385 -20.46 -0.76 -1.60
CA GLN A 385 -21.18 -1.15 -0.39
C GLN A 385 -22.64 -0.74 -0.49
N ASP A 386 -23.56 -1.62 -0.16
CA ASP A 386 -25.00 -1.29 -0.11
C ASP A 386 -25.26 -0.23 0.98
N PRO A 387 -25.82 0.93 0.66
CA PRO A 387 -26.11 1.97 1.66
C PRO A 387 -27.08 1.53 2.76
N ARG A 388 -27.85 0.46 2.53
CA ARG A 388 -28.85 -0.10 3.46
C ARG A 388 -28.27 -1.15 4.40
N ASP A 389 -27.14 -1.77 4.02
CA ASP A 389 -26.46 -2.81 4.80
C ASP A 389 -24.93 -2.71 4.58
N GLU A 390 -24.23 -2.19 5.57
CA GLU A 390 -22.77 -2.01 5.51
C GLU A 390 -21.97 -3.31 5.37
N ASN A 391 -22.58 -4.47 5.55
CA ASN A 391 -21.95 -5.77 5.38
C ASN A 391 -22.25 -6.42 4.02
N HIS A 392 -23.02 -5.75 3.17
CA HIS A 392 -23.39 -6.21 1.84
C HIS A 392 -22.61 -5.44 0.76
N HIS A 393 -21.89 -6.17 -0.10
CA HIS A 393 -21.00 -5.57 -1.09
C HIS A 393 -21.12 -6.26 -2.45
N PHE A 394 -20.99 -5.45 -3.52
CA PHE A 394 -20.78 -5.95 -4.88
C PHE A 394 -19.37 -5.64 -5.35
N VAL A 395 -18.71 -6.62 -5.95
CA VAL A 395 -17.32 -6.52 -6.43
C VAL A 395 -17.28 -6.92 -7.90
N THR A 396 -16.82 -6.03 -8.76
CA THR A 396 -16.67 -6.29 -10.19
C THR A 396 -15.31 -6.90 -10.51
N SER A 397 -15.25 -7.71 -11.57
CA SER A 397 -14.01 -8.29 -12.08
C SER A 397 -13.84 -7.94 -13.56
N ALA A 398 -12.65 -7.53 -13.93
CA ALA A 398 -12.33 -7.18 -15.32
C ALA A 398 -12.50 -8.33 -16.31
N ARG A 399 -12.74 -9.57 -15.85
CA ARG A 399 -12.82 -10.75 -16.72
C ARG A 399 -13.89 -11.77 -16.35
N LEU A 400 -14.25 -11.90 -15.07
CA LEU A 400 -15.00 -13.05 -14.56
C LEU A 400 -16.37 -12.70 -13.95
N GLY A 401 -16.97 -11.58 -14.37
CA GLY A 401 -18.27 -11.15 -13.91
C GLY A 401 -18.23 -10.38 -12.61
N MET A 402 -19.24 -10.55 -11.78
CA MET A 402 -19.42 -9.79 -10.54
C MET A 402 -19.70 -10.72 -9.36
N TYR A 403 -19.14 -10.40 -8.22
CA TYR A 403 -19.28 -11.15 -6.97
C TYR A 403 -20.10 -10.34 -5.97
N GLU A 404 -20.99 -11.02 -5.26
CA GLU A 404 -21.78 -10.47 -4.15
C GLU A 404 -21.29 -11.09 -2.85
N PHE A 405 -20.99 -10.23 -1.87
CA PHE A 405 -20.50 -10.61 -0.55
C PHE A 405 -21.47 -10.15 0.53
N LEU A 406 -21.71 -11.01 1.51
CA LEU A 406 -22.40 -10.68 2.74
C LEU A 406 -21.54 -11.08 3.94
N ASN A 407 -21.28 -10.16 4.84
CA ASN A 407 -20.36 -10.34 5.97
C ASN A 407 -18.94 -10.82 5.56
N GLY A 408 -18.46 -10.41 4.40
CA GLY A 408 -17.15 -10.80 3.86
C GLY A 408 -17.12 -12.18 3.18
N GLU A 409 -18.23 -12.94 3.20
CA GLU A 409 -18.37 -14.24 2.54
C GLU A 409 -19.05 -14.09 1.18
N MET A 410 -18.53 -14.75 0.14
CA MET A 410 -19.14 -14.73 -1.19
C MET A 410 -20.44 -15.55 -1.18
N VAL A 411 -21.57 -14.85 -1.34
CA VAL A 411 -22.91 -15.46 -1.41
C VAL A 411 -23.34 -15.78 -2.83
N ARG A 412 -22.89 -14.99 -3.81
CA ARG A 412 -23.25 -15.18 -5.22
C ARG A 412 -22.15 -14.72 -6.17
N HIS A 413 -21.98 -15.44 -7.27
CA HIS A 413 -21.16 -15.08 -8.40
C HIS A 413 -22.05 -14.91 -9.63
N TYR A 414 -22.09 -13.69 -10.18
CA TYR A 414 -22.89 -13.35 -11.35
C TYR A 414 -22.08 -13.52 -12.62
N THR A 415 -22.57 -14.38 -13.50
CA THR A 415 -22.02 -14.67 -14.83
C THR A 415 -23.09 -14.56 -15.90
N CYS A 416 -22.72 -14.76 -17.15
CA CYS A 416 -23.67 -14.80 -18.27
C CYS A 416 -24.64 -15.99 -18.26
N ASP A 417 -24.39 -17.01 -17.43
CA ASP A 417 -25.24 -18.20 -17.36
C ASP A 417 -26.33 -18.13 -16.27
N ASN A 418 -26.13 -17.27 -15.27
CA ASN A 418 -27.02 -17.22 -14.10
C ASN A 418 -27.54 -15.81 -13.77
N SER A 419 -27.28 -14.86 -14.66
CA SER A 419 -27.70 -13.46 -14.49
C SER A 419 -27.98 -12.80 -15.83
N ARG A 420 -28.26 -11.48 -15.79
CA ARG A 420 -28.45 -10.69 -17.02
C ARG A 420 -27.14 -10.10 -17.57
N ILE A 421 -25.98 -10.41 -16.97
CA ILE A 421 -24.69 -9.94 -17.47
C ILE A 421 -24.35 -10.71 -18.76
N ASN A 422 -23.79 -10.02 -19.75
CA ASN A 422 -23.44 -10.61 -21.02
C ASN A 422 -21.96 -10.99 -21.07
N SER A 423 -21.66 -12.08 -21.80
CA SER A 423 -20.27 -12.43 -22.15
C SER A 423 -19.84 -11.70 -23.43
N ILE A 424 -18.57 -11.37 -23.51
CA ILE A 424 -17.89 -10.85 -24.72
C ILE A 424 -17.95 -11.90 -25.85
N LEU A 425 -17.90 -13.20 -25.50
CA LEU A 425 -17.95 -14.33 -26.42
C LEU A 425 -19.20 -15.19 -26.13
N PRO A 426 -20.43 -14.75 -26.50
CA PRO A 426 -21.66 -15.37 -26.03
C PRO A 426 -21.87 -16.80 -26.55
N PHE A 427 -21.21 -17.19 -27.66
CA PHE A 427 -21.32 -18.51 -28.29
C PHE A 427 -20.18 -19.46 -27.92
N ASP A 428 -19.19 -19.00 -27.12
CA ASP A 428 -18.07 -19.82 -26.66
C ASP A 428 -18.51 -20.78 -25.56
N VAL A 429 -17.96 -22.01 -25.55
CA VAL A 429 -18.23 -23.02 -24.49
C VAL A 429 -17.71 -22.56 -23.14
N GLU A 430 -16.68 -21.71 -23.12
CA GLU A 430 -16.08 -21.11 -21.92
C GLU A 430 -16.53 -19.67 -21.67
N ARG A 431 -17.67 -19.26 -22.22
CA ARG A 431 -18.19 -17.86 -22.17
C ARG A 431 -18.15 -17.22 -20.80
N LYS A 432 -18.25 -18.01 -19.71
CA LYS A 432 -18.12 -17.51 -18.33
C LYS A 432 -16.75 -16.89 -18.02
N LYS A 433 -15.70 -17.27 -18.76
CA LYS A 433 -14.35 -16.73 -18.61
C LYS A 433 -14.16 -15.38 -19.29
N TYR A 434 -15.19 -14.90 -20.00
CA TYR A 434 -15.17 -13.69 -20.82
C TYR A 434 -16.29 -12.73 -20.45
N VAL A 435 -16.50 -12.51 -19.16
CA VAL A 435 -17.51 -11.59 -18.63
C VAL A 435 -16.79 -10.41 -17.96
N SER A 436 -16.62 -9.32 -18.68
CA SER A 436 -15.90 -8.15 -18.19
C SER A 436 -16.87 -7.18 -17.51
N THR A 437 -16.69 -6.95 -16.22
CA THR A 437 -17.42 -5.93 -15.45
C THR A 437 -16.44 -4.96 -14.79
N SER A 438 -16.88 -3.71 -14.62
CA SER A 438 -16.13 -2.64 -13.96
C SER A 438 -17.09 -1.61 -13.39
N GLY A 439 -16.57 -0.58 -12.74
CA GLY A 439 -17.29 0.53 -12.18
C GLY A 439 -18.58 0.10 -11.45
N ALA A 440 -18.60 0.19 -10.13
CA ALA A 440 -19.79 -0.12 -9.34
C ALA A 440 -20.06 1.03 -8.39
N MET A 441 -21.31 1.50 -8.33
CA MET A 441 -21.74 2.55 -7.42
C MET A 441 -23.22 2.43 -7.11
N TYR A 442 -23.63 2.99 -5.98
CA TYR A 442 -25.03 3.20 -5.65
C TYR A 442 -25.45 4.64 -5.92
N ASP A 443 -26.68 4.82 -6.43
CA ASP A 443 -27.32 6.12 -6.50
C ASP A 443 -28.09 6.47 -5.22
N ASN A 444 -28.64 7.67 -5.16
CA ASN A 444 -29.41 8.16 -4.01
C ASN A 444 -30.75 7.42 -3.78
N GLN A 445 -31.17 6.58 -4.74
CA GLN A 445 -32.37 5.74 -4.68
C GLN A 445 -32.02 4.30 -4.28
N ASN A 446 -30.75 4.04 -3.95
CA ASN A 446 -30.20 2.73 -3.62
C ASN A 446 -30.22 1.74 -4.80
N ASN A 447 -30.16 2.21 -6.04
CA ASN A 447 -29.94 1.36 -7.20
C ASN A 447 -28.44 1.19 -7.42
N MET A 448 -27.98 -0.05 -7.71
CA MET A 448 -26.58 -0.37 -7.96
C MET A 448 -26.29 -0.34 -9.45
N TRP A 449 -25.48 0.64 -9.87
CA TRP A 449 -25.04 0.86 -11.24
C TRP A 449 -23.69 0.18 -11.47
N PHE A 450 -23.52 -0.48 -12.60
CA PHE A 450 -22.24 -1.06 -13.00
C PHE A 450 -22.11 -1.17 -14.52
N ILE A 451 -20.88 -1.42 -14.97
CA ILE A 451 -20.50 -1.50 -16.37
C ILE A 451 -20.29 -2.97 -16.75
N ASN A 452 -20.85 -3.41 -17.89
CA ASN A 452 -20.54 -4.68 -18.54
C ASN A 452 -19.89 -4.38 -19.90
N ASN A 453 -18.57 -4.50 -19.98
CA ASN A 453 -17.78 -4.06 -21.14
C ASN A 453 -17.88 -4.99 -22.35
N GLN A 454 -17.65 -4.42 -23.54
CA GLN A 454 -17.53 -5.13 -24.83
C GLN A 454 -18.82 -5.87 -25.25
N VAL A 455 -19.96 -5.37 -24.83
CA VAL A 455 -21.28 -5.92 -25.13
C VAL A 455 -22.22 -4.81 -25.61
N ASP A 456 -23.39 -5.16 -26.15
CA ASP A 456 -24.32 -4.18 -26.69
C ASP A 456 -24.94 -3.27 -25.62
N THR A 457 -25.14 -3.78 -24.40
CA THR A 457 -25.73 -3.03 -23.28
C THR A 457 -24.71 -2.87 -22.17
N ILE A 458 -23.95 -1.77 -22.22
CA ILE A 458 -22.80 -1.52 -21.34
C ILE A 458 -23.25 -1.12 -19.94
N ILE A 459 -24.24 -0.23 -19.82
CA ILE A 459 -24.72 0.26 -18.53
C ILE A 459 -25.81 -0.68 -18.00
N ASN A 460 -25.61 -1.16 -16.78
CA ASN A 460 -26.54 -2.06 -16.12
C ASN A 460 -26.89 -1.51 -14.73
N VAL A 461 -28.12 -1.71 -14.32
CA VAL A 461 -28.63 -1.26 -13.01
C VAL A 461 -29.36 -2.42 -12.34
N ILE A 462 -29.00 -2.70 -11.10
CA ILE A 462 -29.79 -3.51 -10.17
C ILE A 462 -30.55 -2.53 -9.29
N LYS A 463 -31.87 -2.49 -9.45
CA LYS A 463 -32.74 -1.58 -8.68
C LYS A 463 -32.82 -1.98 -7.21
N ALA A 464 -33.24 -1.05 -6.38
CA ALA A 464 -33.42 -1.28 -4.94
C ALA A 464 -34.39 -2.45 -4.61
N ASP A 465 -35.31 -2.79 -5.52
CA ASP A 465 -36.24 -3.93 -5.43
C ASP A 465 -35.64 -5.26 -5.98
N GLY A 466 -34.38 -5.23 -6.45
CA GLY A 466 -33.67 -6.37 -7.00
C GLY A 466 -33.96 -6.63 -8.51
N SER A 467 -34.81 -5.85 -9.15
CA SER A 467 -35.04 -5.94 -10.60
C SER A 467 -33.86 -5.35 -11.38
N TRP A 468 -33.68 -5.81 -12.63
CA TRP A 468 -32.55 -5.41 -13.48
C TRP A 468 -33.02 -4.59 -14.67
N VAL A 469 -32.33 -3.48 -14.90
CA VAL A 469 -32.47 -2.66 -16.10
C VAL A 469 -31.15 -2.65 -16.86
N LYS A 470 -31.23 -2.69 -18.20
CA LYS A 470 -30.11 -2.55 -19.12
C LYS A 470 -30.35 -1.34 -19.99
N ILE A 471 -29.43 -0.41 -19.99
CA ILE A 471 -29.50 0.79 -20.79
C ILE A 471 -28.71 0.56 -22.09
N TYR A 472 -29.39 0.63 -23.21
CA TYR A 472 -28.80 0.52 -24.55
C TYR A 472 -28.54 1.91 -25.10
N ASP A 473 -27.32 2.14 -25.60
CA ASP A 473 -26.99 3.33 -26.37
C ASP A 473 -26.04 2.97 -27.54
N GLU A 474 -26.44 3.28 -28.75
CA GLU A 474 -25.66 3.01 -29.98
C GLU A 474 -24.29 3.69 -29.96
N LYS A 475 -24.13 4.85 -29.24
CA LYS A 475 -22.88 5.60 -29.16
C LYS A 475 -21.77 4.86 -28.44
N ILE A 476 -22.14 3.94 -27.55
CA ILE A 476 -21.17 3.17 -26.73
C ILE A 476 -21.26 1.67 -26.94
N LYS A 477 -22.14 1.19 -27.81
CA LYS A 477 -22.33 -0.22 -28.13
C LYS A 477 -21.01 -0.90 -28.49
N GLY A 478 -20.70 -2.02 -27.82
CA GLY A 478 -19.50 -2.79 -28.10
C GLY A 478 -18.19 -2.12 -27.72
N TYR A 479 -18.22 -0.99 -27.00
CA TYR A 479 -17.01 -0.29 -26.56
C TYR A 479 -16.13 -1.19 -25.70
N PRO A 480 -14.81 -1.19 -25.95
CA PRO A 480 -13.94 -2.22 -25.36
C PRO A 480 -13.76 -2.08 -23.86
N THR A 481 -13.69 -0.87 -23.32
CA THR A 481 -13.48 -0.68 -21.88
C THR A 481 -13.92 0.69 -21.40
N PHE A 482 -14.93 0.69 -20.54
CA PHE A 482 -15.12 1.76 -19.56
C PHE A 482 -14.67 1.23 -18.20
N ASP A 483 -13.86 2.00 -17.50
CA ASP A 483 -13.25 1.53 -16.25
C ASP A 483 -13.92 2.12 -15.01
N PHE A 484 -14.55 3.27 -15.14
CA PHE A 484 -15.08 4.05 -14.04
C PHE A 484 -16.46 4.63 -14.37
N ILE A 485 -17.31 4.68 -13.36
CA ILE A 485 -18.63 5.28 -13.41
C ILE A 485 -18.77 6.28 -12.27
N MET A 486 -19.33 7.44 -12.54
CA MET A 486 -19.76 8.39 -11.51
C MET A 486 -21.11 8.99 -11.88
N MET A 487 -21.83 9.48 -10.88
CA MET A 487 -23.03 10.29 -11.04
C MET A 487 -22.72 11.68 -10.51
N ASP A 488 -23.04 12.72 -11.30
CA ASP A 488 -22.89 14.09 -10.86
C ASP A 488 -24.07 14.51 -9.97
N ARG A 489 -23.98 15.68 -9.34
CA ARG A 489 -25.03 16.21 -8.44
C ARG A 489 -26.37 16.46 -9.11
N LYS A 490 -26.44 16.47 -10.45
CA LYS A 490 -27.68 16.58 -11.24
C LYS A 490 -28.26 15.22 -11.61
N GLY A 491 -27.59 14.12 -11.24
CA GLY A 491 -28.02 12.77 -11.53
C GLY A 491 -27.57 12.22 -12.88
N ARG A 492 -26.69 12.90 -13.60
CA ARG A 492 -26.17 12.40 -14.89
C ARG A 492 -25.06 11.39 -14.66
N VAL A 493 -25.04 10.34 -15.47
CA VAL A 493 -24.04 9.27 -15.42
C VAL A 493 -22.89 9.60 -16.36
N TRP A 494 -21.66 9.51 -15.82
CA TRP A 494 -20.43 9.77 -16.56
C TRP A 494 -19.57 8.52 -16.57
N LEU A 495 -19.05 8.16 -17.76
CA LEU A 495 -18.12 7.05 -17.95
C LEU A 495 -16.85 7.56 -18.61
N ASN A 496 -15.69 7.00 -18.24
CA ASN A 496 -14.43 7.24 -18.93
C ASN A 496 -13.81 5.95 -19.46
N SER A 497 -13.21 6.05 -20.64
CA SER A 497 -12.52 4.95 -21.30
C SER A 497 -11.02 5.22 -21.40
N ARG A 498 -10.21 4.25 -20.93
CA ARG A 498 -8.75 4.37 -20.96
C ARG A 498 -8.07 3.62 -22.09
N ARG A 499 -8.80 2.82 -22.87
CA ARG A 499 -8.23 2.00 -23.97
C ARG A 499 -9.16 1.93 -25.16
N HIS A 500 -8.60 1.86 -26.37
CA HIS A 500 -9.33 1.65 -27.63
C HIS A 500 -10.61 2.47 -27.71
N SER A 501 -10.64 3.48 -28.57
CA SER A 501 -11.76 4.42 -28.64
C SER A 501 -11.95 5.21 -27.34
N GLN A 502 -10.87 5.82 -26.87
CA GLN A 502 -10.82 6.61 -25.65
C GLN A 502 -11.81 7.77 -25.68
N GLY A 503 -12.37 8.12 -24.53
CA GLY A 503 -13.26 9.26 -24.42
C GLY A 503 -14.03 9.32 -23.12
N ILE A 504 -14.86 10.35 -23.04
CA ILE A 504 -15.82 10.56 -21.97
C ILE A 504 -17.21 10.42 -22.56
N TYR A 505 -18.02 9.62 -21.91
CA TYR A 505 -19.45 9.47 -22.18
C TYR A 505 -20.26 10.07 -21.04
N MET A 506 -21.34 10.77 -21.38
CA MET A 506 -22.31 11.32 -20.45
C MET A 506 -23.71 10.88 -20.87
N LEU A 507 -24.50 10.43 -19.90
CA LEU A 507 -25.91 10.08 -20.03
C LEU A 507 -26.73 10.91 -19.05
N ASP A 508 -27.68 11.68 -19.54
CA ASP A 508 -28.75 12.28 -18.81
C ASP A 508 -30.01 11.43 -19.04
N PHE A 509 -30.40 10.65 -18.03
CA PHE A 509 -31.55 9.74 -18.11
C PHE A 509 -32.83 10.37 -17.53
N ASN A 510 -32.82 11.71 -17.35
CA ASN A 510 -33.93 12.52 -16.86
C ASN A 510 -34.65 11.96 -15.59
N GLY A 511 -33.94 11.15 -14.80
CA GLY A 511 -34.44 10.53 -13.56
C GLY A 511 -35.31 9.27 -13.79
N THR A 512 -35.43 8.79 -15.02
CA THR A 512 -36.25 7.60 -15.39
C THR A 512 -35.38 6.48 -15.93
N ILE A 513 -35.10 5.44 -15.11
CA ILE A 513 -34.18 4.36 -15.49
C ILE A 513 -34.80 3.43 -16.55
N GLU A 514 -36.12 3.24 -16.55
CA GLU A 514 -36.83 2.32 -17.45
C GLU A 514 -37.25 2.96 -18.77
N ASP A 515 -37.50 4.26 -18.76
CA ASP A 515 -37.92 4.99 -19.99
C ASP A 515 -36.68 5.63 -20.59
N THR A 516 -36.20 5.04 -21.68
CA THR A 516 -35.04 5.55 -22.43
C THR A 516 -35.42 6.47 -23.59
N SER A 517 -36.72 6.81 -23.75
CA SER A 517 -37.21 7.63 -24.87
C SER A 517 -36.83 9.11 -24.74
N ASP A 518 -36.55 9.57 -23.53
CA ASP A 518 -36.14 10.93 -23.18
C ASP A 518 -34.66 11.05 -22.78
N ASP A 519 -33.90 9.95 -22.91
CA ASP A 519 -32.47 9.93 -22.61
C ASP A 519 -31.67 10.82 -23.57
N GLU A 520 -30.81 11.66 -23.02
CA GLU A 520 -29.80 12.41 -23.79
C GLU A 520 -28.39 11.89 -23.48
N SER A 521 -27.65 11.50 -24.53
CA SER A 521 -26.27 11.01 -24.34
C SER A 521 -25.26 11.71 -25.25
N TYR A 522 -24.03 11.80 -24.80
CA TYR A 522 -22.96 12.48 -25.53
C TYR A 522 -21.64 11.73 -25.31
N PHE A 523 -20.84 11.59 -26.36
CA PHE A 523 -19.51 10.99 -26.33
C PHE A 523 -18.48 11.92 -26.96
N ARG A 524 -17.34 12.12 -26.28
CA ARG A 524 -16.22 12.94 -26.76
C ARG A 524 -14.89 12.22 -26.60
N ALA A 525 -14.22 11.99 -27.74
CA ALA A 525 -12.94 11.31 -27.84
C ALA A 525 -11.73 12.24 -27.83
N SER A 526 -11.92 13.53 -28.07
CA SER A 526 -10.87 14.56 -28.10
C SER A 526 -11.19 15.69 -27.15
N ILE A 527 -10.14 16.38 -26.73
CA ILE A 527 -10.20 17.54 -25.83
C ILE A 527 -9.73 18.77 -26.61
N THR A 528 -10.59 19.77 -26.79
CA THR A 528 -10.17 21.10 -27.24
C THR A 528 -10.22 22.05 -26.06
N ASN A 529 -9.11 22.68 -25.73
CA ASN A 529 -9.06 23.62 -24.61
C ASN A 529 -9.50 25.04 -25.01
N GLN A 530 -9.60 25.95 -24.02
CA GLN A 530 -10.00 27.34 -24.17
C GLN A 530 -9.09 28.17 -25.09
N ASP A 531 -7.90 27.69 -25.41
CA ASP A 531 -6.96 28.35 -26.34
C ASP A 531 -7.03 27.74 -27.74
N GLY A 532 -8.02 26.88 -28.02
CA GLY A 532 -8.22 26.22 -29.31
C GLY A 532 -7.25 25.06 -29.59
N LYS A 533 -6.44 24.67 -28.61
CA LYS A 533 -5.54 23.52 -28.75
C LYS A 533 -6.28 22.22 -28.54
N THR A 534 -6.17 21.30 -29.52
CA THR A 534 -6.81 19.99 -29.46
C THR A 534 -5.82 18.90 -29.08
N TYR A 535 -6.23 18.03 -28.18
CA TYR A 535 -5.52 16.84 -27.70
C TYR A 535 -6.33 15.57 -28.03
N ALA A 536 -5.61 14.49 -28.31
CA ALA A 536 -6.16 13.14 -28.45
C ALA A 536 -5.49 12.23 -27.41
N PRO A 537 -5.98 12.21 -26.17
CA PRO A 537 -5.40 11.37 -25.11
C PRO A 537 -5.46 9.88 -25.48
N PHE A 538 -4.45 9.10 -25.11
CA PHE A 538 -4.50 7.65 -25.18
C PHE A 538 -5.31 7.02 -24.04
N GLY A 539 -5.65 7.79 -23.01
CA GLY A 539 -6.46 7.34 -21.90
C GLY A 539 -7.04 8.48 -21.10
N PHE A 540 -8.32 8.33 -20.78
CA PHE A 540 -9.00 9.11 -19.75
C PHE A 540 -9.05 8.23 -18.50
N TYR A 541 -8.25 8.54 -17.48
CA TYR A 541 -8.03 7.62 -16.36
C TYR A 541 -8.98 7.82 -15.19
N CYS A 542 -9.39 9.04 -14.93
CA CYS A 542 -10.24 9.37 -13.80
C CYS A 542 -11.07 10.64 -14.04
N MET A 543 -12.17 10.73 -13.32
CA MET A 543 -13.02 11.92 -13.25
C MET A 543 -13.49 12.10 -11.81
N THR A 544 -13.69 13.34 -11.37
CA THR A 544 -14.33 13.66 -10.10
C THR A 544 -15.05 15.00 -10.21
N GLU A 545 -16.23 15.10 -9.60
CA GLU A 545 -16.94 16.37 -9.45
C GLU A 545 -16.45 17.08 -8.19
N ASP A 546 -16.12 18.36 -8.30
CA ASP A 546 -15.72 19.17 -7.17
C ASP A 546 -16.92 19.86 -6.47
N GLN A 547 -16.64 20.62 -5.39
CA GLN A 547 -17.70 21.27 -4.62
C GLN A 547 -18.40 22.40 -5.40
N ASN A 548 -17.80 22.93 -6.48
CA ASN A 548 -18.39 23.93 -7.36
C ASN A 548 -19.26 23.32 -8.47
N GLY A 549 -19.21 21.99 -8.67
CA GLY A 549 -19.90 21.28 -9.75
C GLY A 549 -19.08 21.19 -11.03
N GLU A 550 -17.79 21.48 -10.96
CA GLU A 550 -16.84 21.29 -12.04
C GLU A 550 -16.36 19.84 -12.07
N ILE A 551 -16.23 19.24 -13.25
CA ILE A 551 -15.70 17.88 -13.40
C ILE A 551 -14.24 17.94 -13.80
N TRP A 552 -13.37 17.48 -12.92
CA TRP A 552 -11.93 17.39 -13.10
C TRP A 552 -11.57 16.04 -13.72
N ILE A 553 -10.73 16.04 -14.76
CA ILE A 553 -10.44 14.89 -15.60
C ILE A 553 -8.94 14.68 -15.68
N GLY A 554 -8.49 13.46 -15.35
CA GLY A 554 -7.11 13.03 -15.48
C GLY A 554 -6.90 12.21 -16.76
N THR A 555 -5.85 12.56 -17.52
CA THR A 555 -5.46 11.88 -18.77
C THR A 555 -3.96 11.57 -18.78
N ASP A 556 -3.49 10.86 -19.80
CA ASP A 556 -2.05 10.65 -20.05
C ASP A 556 -1.33 11.93 -20.52
N VAL A 557 -2.06 12.92 -21.02
CA VAL A 557 -1.50 14.20 -21.50
C VAL A 557 -1.69 15.37 -20.53
N GLY A 558 -2.26 15.12 -19.34
CA GLY A 558 -2.44 16.12 -18.31
C GLY A 558 -3.84 16.20 -17.73
N LEU A 559 -4.12 17.34 -17.10
CA LEU A 559 -5.35 17.63 -16.36
C LEU A 559 -6.25 18.58 -17.17
N PHE A 560 -7.55 18.28 -17.19
CA PHE A 560 -8.57 19.11 -17.83
C PHE A 560 -9.81 19.23 -16.92
N VAL A 561 -10.59 20.28 -17.13
CA VAL A 561 -11.80 20.57 -16.35
C VAL A 561 -12.99 20.84 -17.27
N ILE A 562 -14.13 20.23 -16.99
CA ILE A 562 -15.44 20.62 -17.51
C ILE A 562 -16.01 21.63 -16.51
N SER A 563 -15.81 22.94 -16.76
CA SER A 563 -16.22 23.98 -15.84
C SER A 563 -17.75 24.16 -15.77
N ASN A 564 -18.46 23.85 -16.85
CA ASN A 564 -19.92 23.78 -16.87
C ASN A 564 -20.39 22.48 -17.53
N PRO A 565 -20.75 21.45 -16.75
CA PRO A 565 -21.21 20.17 -17.27
C PRO A 565 -22.49 20.26 -18.16
N ASP A 566 -23.32 21.31 -17.99
CA ASP A 566 -24.52 21.50 -18.81
C ASP A 566 -24.17 21.81 -20.29
N GLU A 567 -22.98 22.38 -20.51
CA GLU A 567 -22.51 22.71 -21.84
C GLU A 567 -21.87 21.52 -22.58
N PHE A 568 -21.64 20.41 -21.89
CA PHE A 568 -21.03 19.24 -22.50
C PHE A 568 -21.79 18.73 -23.73
N LYS A 569 -23.08 19.00 -23.81
CA LYS A 569 -23.93 18.69 -24.98
C LYS A 569 -23.70 19.60 -26.20
N ASN A 570 -23.10 20.76 -26.05
CA ASN A 570 -22.93 21.74 -27.09
C ASN A 570 -21.81 21.36 -28.08
N ASN A 571 -22.04 21.50 -29.38
CA ASN A 571 -21.03 21.15 -30.41
C ASN A 571 -19.73 21.97 -30.27
N ASN A 572 -19.80 23.20 -29.76
CA ASN A 572 -18.67 24.09 -29.57
C ASN A 572 -18.11 24.04 -28.14
N PHE A 573 -18.40 22.99 -27.40
CA PHE A 573 -17.90 22.79 -26.04
C PHE A 573 -16.36 22.77 -26.02
N VAL A 574 -15.78 23.48 -25.06
CA VAL A 574 -14.34 23.49 -24.80
C VAL A 574 -14.05 23.13 -23.32
N TYR A 575 -12.96 22.41 -23.12
CA TYR A 575 -12.46 22.11 -21.80
C TYR A 575 -11.58 23.25 -21.27
N THR A 576 -11.57 23.43 -19.96
CA THR A 576 -10.63 24.34 -19.29
C THR A 576 -9.36 23.60 -18.94
N GLN A 577 -8.22 24.13 -19.34
CA GLN A 577 -6.90 23.68 -18.89
C GLN A 577 -6.33 24.79 -17.99
N ILE A 578 -6.12 24.50 -16.71
CA ILE A 578 -5.75 25.48 -15.68
C ILE A 578 -4.38 26.04 -15.98
N LYS A 579 -4.26 27.38 -15.98
CA LYS A 579 -3.02 28.12 -16.22
C LYS A 579 -2.43 28.59 -14.89
N VAL A 580 -1.24 28.09 -14.56
CA VAL A 580 -0.49 28.46 -13.35
C VAL A 580 0.56 29.53 -13.74
N PRO A 581 0.51 30.74 -13.16
CA PRO A 581 1.52 31.78 -13.41
C PRO A 581 2.91 31.32 -13.00
N ARG A 582 3.92 31.62 -13.81
CA ARG A 582 5.31 31.24 -13.51
C ARG A 582 5.91 31.95 -12.31
N ASN A 583 5.42 33.17 -12.00
CA ASN A 583 5.95 34.02 -10.93
C ASN A 583 7.46 34.31 -11.03
N ASP A 584 8.01 34.28 -12.24
CA ASP A 584 9.42 34.52 -12.58
C ASP A 584 9.71 35.95 -13.10
N GLY A 585 8.72 36.85 -12.93
CA GLY A 585 8.77 38.22 -13.46
C GLY A 585 8.28 38.36 -14.91
N THR A 586 7.87 37.25 -15.55
CA THR A 586 7.21 37.25 -16.85
C THR A 586 5.69 37.14 -16.70
N ASN A 587 4.94 37.47 -17.74
CA ASN A 587 3.49 37.27 -17.80
C ASN A 587 3.10 35.86 -18.35
N TYR A 588 4.06 34.91 -18.33
CA TYR A 588 3.79 33.55 -18.82
C TYR A 588 3.15 32.67 -17.74
N ALA A 589 2.33 31.74 -18.19
CA ALA A 589 1.74 30.71 -17.37
C ALA A 589 1.93 29.34 -18.05
N ASP A 590 2.08 28.31 -17.23
CA ASP A 590 2.12 26.93 -17.69
C ASP A 590 0.80 26.24 -17.38
N TYR A 591 0.42 25.26 -18.18
CA TYR A 591 -0.75 24.43 -17.84
C TYR A 591 -0.42 23.50 -16.68
N LEU A 592 -1.30 23.45 -15.70
CA LEU A 592 -1.19 22.55 -14.55
C LEU A 592 -1.03 21.10 -15.01
N LEU A 593 0.04 20.43 -14.55
CA LEU A 593 0.34 19.02 -14.86
C LEU A 593 0.34 18.69 -16.37
N ASN A 594 0.76 19.64 -17.22
CA ASN A 594 0.85 19.41 -18.66
C ASN A 594 1.79 18.24 -18.98
N ASN A 595 1.41 17.36 -19.89
CA ASN A 595 2.15 16.15 -20.28
C ASN A 595 2.46 15.21 -19.08
N THR A 596 1.66 15.25 -18.04
CA THR A 596 1.77 14.38 -16.87
C THR A 596 0.65 13.34 -16.90
N ASN A 597 1.00 12.08 -16.64
CA ASN A 597 0.01 11.02 -16.54
C ASN A 597 -0.73 11.14 -15.20
N VAL A 598 -1.98 11.61 -15.24
CA VAL A 598 -2.86 11.81 -14.06
C VAL A 598 -3.75 10.58 -13.91
N THR A 599 -3.50 9.78 -12.89
CA THR A 599 -4.14 8.47 -12.69
C THR A 599 -5.39 8.49 -11.84
N CYS A 600 -5.48 9.41 -10.87
CA CYS A 600 -6.62 9.56 -9.97
C CYS A 600 -6.71 10.99 -9.40
N ILE A 601 -7.92 11.40 -9.02
CA ILE A 601 -8.19 12.71 -8.42
C ILE A 601 -9.20 12.51 -7.29
N ALA A 602 -8.97 13.15 -6.13
CA ALA A 602 -9.91 13.23 -5.03
C ALA A 602 -10.03 14.66 -4.52
N VAL A 603 -11.22 15.06 -4.08
CA VAL A 603 -11.52 16.42 -3.62
C VAL A 603 -11.65 16.41 -2.11
N ASP A 604 -10.91 17.25 -1.38
CA ASP A 604 -10.99 17.33 0.06
C ASP A 604 -12.07 18.30 0.56
N GLY A 605 -12.23 18.38 1.88
CA GLY A 605 -13.24 19.23 2.51
C GLY A 605 -13.08 20.73 2.25
N ALA A 606 -11.91 21.18 1.82
CA ALA A 606 -11.63 22.57 1.43
C ALA A 606 -11.68 22.78 -0.10
N ASN A 607 -12.26 21.86 -0.85
CA ASN A 607 -12.30 21.84 -2.31
C ASN A 607 -10.92 21.78 -2.98
N ARG A 608 -9.84 21.47 -2.24
CA ARG A 608 -8.51 21.25 -2.82
C ARG A 608 -8.47 19.90 -3.53
N LYS A 609 -7.63 19.76 -4.54
CA LYS A 609 -7.54 18.52 -5.32
C LYS A 609 -6.26 17.76 -4.96
N TRP A 610 -6.45 16.51 -4.54
CA TRP A 610 -5.41 15.52 -4.38
C TRP A 610 -5.29 14.75 -5.68
N ILE A 611 -4.18 14.92 -6.39
CA ILE A 611 -3.98 14.41 -7.73
C ILE A 611 -2.87 13.38 -7.71
N GLY A 612 -3.21 12.13 -7.98
CA GLY A 612 -2.26 11.03 -8.15
C GLY A 612 -1.75 10.97 -9.58
N THR A 613 -0.46 10.74 -9.70
CA THR A 613 0.25 10.65 -10.98
C THR A 613 1.22 9.46 -10.99
N THR A 614 1.91 9.24 -12.10
CA THR A 614 3.07 8.33 -12.15
C THR A 614 4.34 8.95 -11.53
N ASN A 615 4.26 10.19 -11.06
CA ASN A 615 5.38 10.93 -10.45
C ASN A 615 5.05 11.51 -9.06
N GLY A 616 4.23 10.78 -8.29
CA GLY A 616 3.84 11.16 -6.94
C GLY A 616 2.46 11.77 -6.84
N VAL A 617 2.18 12.41 -5.70
CA VAL A 617 0.90 13.02 -5.34
C VAL A 617 1.04 14.53 -5.26
N TYR A 618 0.18 15.24 -5.95
CA TYR A 618 0.05 16.69 -5.86
C TYR A 618 -1.17 17.07 -5.02
N LEU A 619 -1.02 18.01 -4.13
CA LEU A 619 -2.10 18.76 -3.51
C LEU A 619 -2.11 20.16 -4.11
N VAL A 620 -3.21 20.52 -4.78
CA VAL A 620 -3.38 21.85 -5.37
C VAL A 620 -4.52 22.61 -4.72
N SER A 621 -4.50 23.94 -4.81
CA SER A 621 -5.57 24.83 -4.32
C SER A 621 -6.92 24.50 -4.95
N ALA A 622 -8.00 25.06 -4.39
CA ALA A 622 -9.36 24.83 -4.86
C ALA A 622 -9.56 25.21 -6.34
N ASP A 623 -8.89 26.26 -6.79
CA ASP A 623 -8.88 26.73 -8.19
C ASP A 623 -7.77 26.10 -9.06
N GLY A 624 -6.87 25.29 -8.45
CA GLY A 624 -5.75 24.64 -9.12
C GLY A 624 -4.59 25.55 -9.49
N MET A 625 -4.62 26.85 -9.10
CA MET A 625 -3.58 27.81 -9.48
C MET A 625 -2.30 27.71 -8.64
N GLU A 626 -2.38 27.03 -7.48
CA GLU A 626 -1.24 26.85 -6.56
C GLU A 626 -1.01 25.37 -6.28
N THR A 627 0.24 24.91 -6.41
CA THR A 627 0.67 23.61 -5.89
C THR A 627 1.09 23.78 -4.44
N ILE A 628 0.25 23.29 -3.52
CA ILE A 628 0.47 23.35 -2.07
C ILE A 628 1.54 22.35 -1.65
N HIS A 629 1.44 21.11 -2.16
CA HIS A 629 2.40 20.03 -1.91
C HIS A 629 2.62 19.18 -3.15
N HIS A 630 3.83 18.67 -3.29
CA HIS A 630 4.18 17.58 -4.19
C HIS A 630 4.92 16.51 -3.38
N PHE A 631 4.27 15.41 -3.09
CA PHE A 631 4.81 14.30 -2.32
C PHE A 631 5.38 13.24 -3.25
N THR A 632 6.64 12.86 -3.00
CA THR A 632 7.36 11.78 -3.69
C THR A 632 8.04 10.87 -2.68
N MET A 633 8.58 9.74 -3.14
CA MET A 633 9.36 8.83 -2.29
C MET A 633 10.59 9.50 -1.67
N GLU A 634 11.15 10.53 -2.33
CA GLU A 634 12.35 11.22 -1.95
C GLU A 634 12.13 12.25 -0.85
N ASN A 635 10.94 12.85 -0.80
CA ASN A 635 10.63 13.94 0.14
C ASN A 635 9.56 13.59 1.18
N SER A 636 9.02 12.35 1.14
CA SER A 636 7.95 11.92 2.04
C SER A 636 8.05 10.41 2.37
N PRO A 637 7.26 9.91 3.33
CA PRO A 637 7.08 8.48 3.56
C PRO A 637 6.34 7.70 2.46
N LEU A 638 5.96 8.35 1.36
CA LEU A 638 5.34 7.68 0.21
C LEU A 638 6.21 6.49 -0.24
N ILE A 639 5.59 5.35 -0.52
CA ILE A 639 6.30 4.08 -0.82
C ILE A 639 6.47 3.81 -2.30
N SER A 640 5.79 4.59 -3.15
CA SER A 640 5.95 4.61 -4.61
C SER A 640 5.46 5.91 -5.19
N ASN A 641 6.09 6.37 -6.27
CA ASN A 641 5.61 7.53 -7.04
C ASN A 641 4.47 7.15 -8.02
N SER A 642 4.23 5.85 -8.25
CA SER A 642 3.14 5.36 -9.09
C SER A 642 1.85 5.23 -8.27
N ILE A 643 0.94 6.18 -8.44
CA ILE A 643 -0.31 6.26 -7.68
C ILE A 643 -1.43 5.61 -8.47
N ASN A 644 -2.17 4.69 -7.85
CA ASN A 644 -3.30 4.00 -8.47
C ASN A 644 -4.65 4.64 -8.14
N SER A 645 -4.85 5.01 -6.87
CA SER A 645 -6.13 5.55 -6.38
C SER A 645 -5.92 6.40 -5.13
N ILE A 646 -6.77 7.40 -4.93
CA ILE A 646 -6.80 8.23 -3.72
C ILE A 646 -8.25 8.30 -3.24
N ALA A 647 -8.46 8.11 -1.93
CA ALA A 647 -9.75 8.29 -1.28
C ALA A 647 -9.59 9.14 -0.02
N ILE A 648 -10.60 9.96 0.29
CA ILE A 648 -10.56 10.88 1.43
C ILE A 648 -11.71 10.56 2.37
N ASN A 649 -11.40 10.36 3.65
CA ASN A 649 -12.38 10.32 4.70
C ASN A 649 -12.83 11.75 5.01
N HIS A 650 -14.02 12.10 4.59
CA HIS A 650 -14.55 13.47 4.72
C HIS A 650 -14.85 13.88 6.16
N ASP A 651 -15.01 12.93 7.10
CA ASP A 651 -15.31 13.22 8.50
C ASP A 651 -14.07 13.64 9.30
N ASN A 652 -12.91 13.09 8.96
CA ASN A 652 -11.67 13.33 9.69
C ASN A 652 -10.54 13.93 8.85
N GLY A 653 -10.70 14.02 7.53
CA GLY A 653 -9.72 14.57 6.61
C GLY A 653 -8.57 13.61 6.27
N GLN A 654 -8.60 12.34 6.69
CA GLN A 654 -7.56 11.38 6.34
C GLN A 654 -7.59 11.07 4.85
N VAL A 655 -6.44 11.17 4.20
CA VAL A 655 -6.24 10.86 2.78
C VAL A 655 -5.56 9.51 2.68
N MET A 656 -6.26 8.55 2.08
CA MET A 656 -5.73 7.23 1.77
C MET A 656 -5.20 7.22 0.34
N ILE A 657 -4.00 6.71 0.16
CA ILE A 657 -3.29 6.67 -1.12
C ILE A 657 -2.91 5.23 -1.42
N ALA A 658 -3.46 4.68 -2.48
CA ALA A 658 -3.07 3.39 -3.04
C ALA A 658 -1.98 3.58 -4.08
N THR A 659 -0.88 2.88 -3.90
CA THR A 659 0.25 2.85 -4.84
C THR A 659 0.38 1.45 -5.45
N ASP A 660 1.25 1.28 -6.42
CA ASP A 660 1.62 -0.04 -6.96
C ASP A 660 2.41 -0.91 -5.96
N LYS A 661 2.73 -0.37 -4.76
CA LYS A 661 3.52 -1.04 -3.69
C LYS A 661 2.79 -1.18 -2.37
N GLY A 662 1.56 -0.69 -2.25
CA GLY A 662 0.76 -0.77 -1.04
C GLY A 662 0.02 0.52 -0.70
N LEU A 663 -0.50 0.56 0.52
CA LEU A 663 -1.37 1.63 1.03
C LEU A 663 -0.63 2.53 2.02
N VAL A 664 -0.83 3.82 1.89
CA VAL A 664 -0.38 4.81 2.88
C VAL A 664 -1.51 5.78 3.20
N ALA A 665 -1.52 6.30 4.42
CA ALA A 665 -2.41 7.39 4.83
C ALA A 665 -1.62 8.66 5.14
N TYR A 666 -2.26 9.78 4.89
CA TYR A 666 -1.80 11.11 5.30
C TYR A 666 -2.90 11.84 6.05
N ASN A 667 -2.61 12.34 7.23
CA ASN A 667 -3.55 13.11 8.04
C ASN A 667 -3.56 14.57 7.60
N ASN A 668 -4.53 14.90 6.76
CA ASN A 668 -4.73 16.20 6.16
C ASN A 668 -5.47 17.16 7.11
N ASP A 669 -5.36 18.46 6.87
CA ASP A 669 -5.96 19.54 7.65
C ASP A 669 -7.30 20.03 7.11
N ALA A 670 -7.97 19.27 6.23
CA ALA A 670 -9.27 19.60 5.67
C ALA A 670 -10.26 18.44 5.86
N ALA A 671 -11.46 18.74 6.35
CA ALA A 671 -12.59 17.81 6.42
C ALA A 671 -13.86 18.50 5.88
N LYS A 672 -14.92 17.72 5.66
CA LYS A 672 -16.21 18.23 5.18
C LYS A 672 -16.70 19.37 6.09
N PRO A 673 -17.05 20.54 5.53
CA PRO A 673 -17.61 21.63 6.31
C PRO A 673 -19.03 21.29 6.80
N GLN A 674 -19.41 21.86 7.93
CA GLN A 674 -20.80 21.82 8.41
C GLN A 674 -21.65 22.84 7.62
N GLU A 675 -22.93 22.56 7.48
CA GLU A 675 -23.88 23.49 6.86
C GLU A 675 -24.16 24.71 7.74
N SER A 676 -24.16 24.51 9.06
CA SER A 676 -24.35 25.56 10.09
C SER A 676 -23.38 25.38 11.25
N MET A 677 -23.04 26.45 11.93
CA MET A 677 -22.08 26.43 13.04
C MET A 677 -22.82 26.39 14.38
N GLU A 678 -22.81 25.24 15.03
CA GLU A 678 -23.44 25.03 16.33
C GLU A 678 -22.39 24.84 17.44
N LYS A 679 -22.67 25.40 18.63
CA LYS A 679 -21.77 25.26 19.79
C LYS A 679 -21.54 23.80 20.21
N SER A 680 -22.50 22.93 20.02
CA SER A 680 -22.45 21.49 20.30
C SER A 680 -21.43 20.78 19.40
N ASN A 681 -21.24 21.25 18.18
CA ASN A 681 -20.43 20.63 17.14
C ASN A 681 -18.99 21.15 17.12
N VAL A 682 -18.76 22.42 17.51
CA VAL A 682 -17.42 23.02 17.50
C VAL A 682 -16.61 22.55 18.71
N LYS A 683 -15.63 21.69 18.46
CA LYS A 683 -14.79 21.07 19.50
C LYS A 683 -13.31 21.20 19.16
N ALA A 684 -12.47 21.33 20.21
CA ALA A 684 -11.02 21.36 20.06
C ALA A 684 -10.38 20.08 20.64
N TYR A 685 -9.40 19.51 19.93
CA TYR A 685 -8.67 18.30 20.33
C TYR A 685 -7.16 18.43 20.05
N PRO A 686 -6.27 17.90 20.95
CA PRO A 686 -6.62 17.43 22.29
C PRO A 686 -7.04 18.57 23.21
N ASN A 687 -7.91 18.27 24.18
CA ASN A 687 -8.32 19.24 25.19
C ASN A 687 -8.62 18.50 26.52
N PRO A 688 -7.77 18.62 27.58
CA PRO A 688 -6.61 19.51 27.66
C PRO A 688 -5.42 19.08 26.80
N VAL A 689 -4.61 20.06 26.40
CA VAL A 689 -3.32 19.86 25.77
C VAL A 689 -2.27 19.61 26.85
N LYS A 690 -1.74 18.38 26.91
CA LYS A 690 -0.77 17.95 27.92
C LYS A 690 0.66 18.41 27.60
N PRO A 691 1.60 18.45 28.57
CA PRO A 691 2.98 18.92 28.38
C PRO A 691 3.75 18.18 27.27
N GLU A 692 3.56 16.86 27.18
CA GLU A 692 4.21 15.99 26.22
C GLU A 692 3.67 16.14 24.79
N TYR A 693 2.51 16.80 24.61
CA TYR A 693 1.90 16.96 23.29
C TYR A 693 2.55 18.11 22.52
N ASN A 694 3.17 17.80 21.38
CA ASN A 694 3.86 18.73 20.52
C ASN A 694 3.18 18.87 19.13
N GLY A 695 2.03 18.24 18.92
CA GLY A 695 1.28 18.27 17.66
C GLY A 695 0.39 19.49 17.52
N TYR A 696 -0.42 19.49 16.47
CA TYR A 696 -1.43 20.51 16.21
C TYR A 696 -2.70 20.27 17.02
N ILE A 697 -3.26 21.34 17.53
CA ILE A 697 -4.59 21.37 18.17
C ILE A 697 -5.59 21.58 17.04
N THR A 698 -6.54 20.65 16.88
CA THR A 698 -7.53 20.67 15.81
C THR A 698 -8.86 21.18 16.35
N ILE A 699 -9.43 22.19 15.72
CA ILE A 699 -10.78 22.69 15.95
C ILE A 699 -11.66 22.14 14.81
N LYS A 700 -12.67 21.31 15.14
CA LYS A 700 -13.60 20.66 14.19
C LYS A 700 -15.00 21.25 14.32
N GLY A 701 -15.87 20.92 13.34
CA GLY A 701 -17.27 21.32 13.33
C GLY A 701 -17.50 22.73 12.82
N LEU A 702 -16.58 23.23 11.99
CA LEU A 702 -16.64 24.55 11.37
C LEU A 702 -17.38 24.50 10.02
N THR A 703 -17.90 25.65 9.59
CA THR A 703 -18.38 25.86 8.22
C THR A 703 -17.21 26.20 7.30
N GLN A 704 -17.43 26.17 6.01
CA GLN A 704 -16.45 26.56 5.00
C GLN A 704 -15.94 27.98 5.28
N ASN A 705 -14.63 28.22 5.11
CA ASN A 705 -13.97 29.53 5.25
C ASN A 705 -14.27 30.27 6.56
N SER A 706 -14.54 29.54 7.67
CA SER A 706 -14.76 30.17 8.96
C SER A 706 -13.55 30.94 9.46
N CYS A 707 -13.74 32.20 9.87
CA CYS A 707 -12.70 32.98 10.54
C CYS A 707 -12.53 32.48 11.98
N VAL A 708 -11.33 32.03 12.33
CA VAL A 708 -11.03 31.52 13.69
C VAL A 708 -10.05 32.46 14.38
N LYS A 709 -10.40 32.92 15.58
CA LYS A 709 -9.55 33.73 16.45
C LYS A 709 -9.34 33.02 17.79
N ILE A 710 -8.10 32.93 18.23
CA ILE A 710 -7.70 32.35 19.50
C ILE A 710 -7.19 33.44 20.40
N THR A 711 -7.82 33.61 21.56
CA THR A 711 -7.48 34.65 22.54
C THR A 711 -7.10 34.04 23.88
N SER A 712 -6.25 34.72 24.64
CA SER A 712 -5.98 34.42 26.04
C SER A 712 -7.19 34.77 26.94
N SER A 713 -7.14 34.39 28.20
CA SER A 713 -8.21 34.65 29.18
C SER A 713 -8.52 36.16 29.40
N ASN A 714 -7.52 37.01 29.13
CA ASN A 714 -7.69 38.48 29.21
C ASN A 714 -8.09 39.13 27.87
N GLY A 715 -8.43 38.33 26.85
CA GLY A 715 -8.91 38.81 25.56
C GLY A 715 -7.83 39.18 24.55
N GLN A 716 -6.54 38.99 24.87
CA GLN A 716 -5.45 39.26 23.93
C GLN A 716 -5.47 38.24 22.78
N LEU A 717 -5.41 38.73 21.52
CA LEU A 717 -5.33 37.89 20.34
C LEU A 717 -4.00 37.15 20.30
N ILE A 718 -4.04 35.83 20.28
CA ILE A 718 -2.87 34.93 20.25
C ILE A 718 -2.61 34.43 18.83
N HIS A 719 -3.66 33.98 18.14
CA HIS A 719 -3.56 33.43 16.79
C HIS A 719 -4.88 33.65 16.03
N GLU A 720 -4.81 33.71 14.71
CA GLU A 720 -6.01 33.78 13.87
C GLU A 720 -5.74 33.17 12.50
N GLY A 721 -6.79 32.74 11.80
CA GLY A 721 -6.75 32.20 10.46
C GLY A 721 -8.14 31.80 9.98
N VAL A 722 -8.16 31.09 8.84
CA VAL A 722 -9.38 30.62 8.18
C VAL A 722 -9.40 29.09 8.18
N SER A 723 -10.59 28.49 8.34
CA SER A 723 -10.76 27.03 8.33
C SER A 723 -10.54 26.46 6.92
N ASN A 724 -9.96 25.24 6.87
CA ASN A 724 -9.93 24.40 5.69
C ASN A 724 -11.14 23.46 5.74
N GLY A 725 -12.21 23.82 5.04
CA GLY A 725 -13.48 23.12 5.22
C GLY A 725 -13.95 23.19 6.67
N GLY A 726 -14.29 22.05 7.25
CA GLY A 726 -14.78 21.91 8.63
C GLY A 726 -13.73 21.94 9.73
N ILE A 727 -12.44 22.18 9.41
CA ILE A 727 -11.32 22.07 10.36
C ILE A 727 -10.44 23.33 10.34
N TYR A 728 -9.94 23.69 11.53
CA TYR A 728 -8.85 24.64 11.71
C TYR A 728 -7.77 24.03 12.60
N THR A 729 -6.51 24.20 12.24
CA THR A 729 -5.36 23.65 13.00
C THR A 729 -4.51 24.74 13.61
N TRP A 730 -4.11 24.57 14.88
CA TRP A 730 -3.25 25.51 15.62
C TRP A 730 -2.09 24.76 16.30
N ASN A 731 -0.88 25.20 16.10
CA ASN A 731 0.33 24.59 16.67
C ASN A 731 0.65 24.99 18.12
N GLY A 732 -0.27 25.67 18.82
CA GLY A 732 -0.08 26.14 20.20
C GLY A 732 0.95 27.26 20.34
N ARG A 733 1.20 28.04 19.26
CA ARG A 733 2.13 29.19 19.26
C ARG A 733 1.40 30.47 18.99
N ASN A 734 1.96 31.59 19.52
CA ASN A 734 1.49 32.93 19.22
C ASN A 734 1.97 33.44 17.85
N LYS A 735 1.56 34.65 17.45
CA LYS A 735 1.96 35.26 16.18
C LYS A 735 3.50 35.45 16.01
N GLN A 736 4.26 35.45 17.09
CA GLN A 736 5.74 35.53 17.09
C GLN A 736 6.40 34.14 17.07
N GLY A 737 5.62 33.06 16.92
CA GLY A 737 6.14 31.69 16.87
C GLY A 737 6.52 31.12 18.24
N LYS A 738 6.30 31.82 19.35
CA LYS A 738 6.59 31.34 20.72
C LYS A 738 5.41 30.47 21.22
N ARG A 739 5.73 29.35 21.88
CA ARG A 739 4.72 28.53 22.55
C ARG A 739 3.98 29.33 23.63
N VAL A 740 2.66 29.16 23.69
CA VAL A 740 1.83 29.85 24.66
C VAL A 740 1.95 29.17 26.05
N ALA A 741 1.73 29.90 27.13
CA ALA A 741 1.80 29.43 28.52
C ALA A 741 0.62 28.51 28.87
N SER A 742 0.71 27.82 30.05
CA SER A 742 -0.44 27.11 30.63
C SER A 742 -1.58 28.10 30.87
N GLY A 743 -2.80 27.66 30.57
CA GLY A 743 -3.99 28.50 30.76
C GLY A 743 -5.17 28.07 29.88
N ALA A 744 -6.28 28.78 30.02
CA ALA A 744 -7.45 28.64 29.17
C ALA A 744 -7.41 29.66 28.04
N TYR A 745 -7.61 29.18 26.81
CA TYR A 745 -7.67 30.00 25.60
C TYR A 745 -9.07 29.91 25.01
N SER A 746 -9.66 31.03 24.66
CA SER A 746 -10.94 31.08 23.98
C SER A 746 -10.74 30.99 22.48
N VAL A 747 -11.50 30.12 21.84
CA VAL A 747 -11.57 29.99 20.38
C VAL A 747 -12.87 30.58 19.92
N MET A 748 -12.82 31.63 19.15
CA MET A 748 -13.96 32.29 18.51
C MET A 748 -13.96 31.89 17.05
N ALA A 749 -15.00 31.22 16.59
CA ALA A 749 -15.20 30.88 15.19
C ALA A 749 -16.43 31.63 14.65
N THR A 750 -16.31 32.22 13.48
CA THR A 750 -17.35 32.97 12.81
C THR A 750 -17.47 32.55 11.37
N THR A 751 -18.68 32.32 10.87
CA THR A 751 -18.91 32.01 9.45
C THR A 751 -18.37 33.11 8.54
N GLU A 752 -18.05 32.78 7.31
CA GLU A 752 -17.52 33.73 6.30
C GLU A 752 -18.42 34.99 6.15
N ASN A 753 -19.73 34.80 6.18
CA ASN A 753 -20.70 35.90 6.09
C ASN A 753 -20.95 36.60 7.41
N GLY A 754 -20.31 36.20 8.51
CA GLY A 754 -20.43 36.79 9.84
C GLY A 754 -21.79 36.58 10.57
N LYS A 755 -22.70 35.76 10.02
CA LYS A 755 -24.04 35.55 10.57
C LYS A 755 -24.07 34.63 11.79
N GLU A 756 -23.21 33.66 11.85
CA GLU A 756 -23.10 32.68 12.93
C GLU A 756 -21.75 32.78 13.63
N SER A 757 -21.73 32.63 14.94
CA SER A 757 -20.49 32.57 15.70
C SER A 757 -20.60 31.64 16.88
N VAL A 758 -19.50 30.96 17.19
CA VAL A 758 -19.36 30.03 18.33
C VAL A 758 -18.10 30.34 19.09
N VAL A 759 -18.19 30.20 20.42
CA VAL A 759 -17.01 30.26 21.30
C VAL A 759 -16.83 28.93 22.02
N THR A 760 -15.65 28.32 21.85
CA THR A 760 -15.19 27.14 22.61
C THR A 760 -13.90 27.45 23.35
N LYS A 761 -13.40 26.53 24.17
CA LYS A 761 -12.19 26.73 24.98
C LYS A 761 -11.18 25.62 24.75
N ILE A 762 -9.90 25.99 24.83
CA ILE A 762 -8.75 25.08 24.86
C ILE A 762 -8.04 25.27 26.19
N ILE A 763 -7.78 24.16 26.89
CA ILE A 763 -6.98 24.17 28.13
C ILE A 763 -5.60 23.65 27.78
N ILE A 764 -4.55 24.44 28.08
CA ILE A 764 -3.15 24.06 27.88
C ILE A 764 -2.50 23.85 29.25
N ILE A 765 -1.86 22.72 29.44
CA ILE A 765 -1.12 22.33 30.64
C ILE A 765 0.35 22.18 30.22
N ARG A 766 1.28 22.77 31.02
CA ARG A 766 2.73 22.66 30.78
C ARG A 766 3.47 22.45 32.08
#